data_07d05d3d76bddbb6f4c22ce9b2f1681d
#
_entry.id   07d05d3d76bddbb6f4c22ce9b2f1681d
#
_cell.length_a   1.000
_cell.length_b   1.000
_cell.length_c   1.000
_cell.angle_alpha   90.00
_cell.angle_beta   90.00
_cell.angle_gamma   90.00
#
_symmetry.space_group_name_H-M   'P 1'
#
loop_
_entity.id
_entity.type
_entity.pdbx_description
1 polymer ?
#
loop_
_entity_poly.entity_id
_entity_poly.type
_entity_poly.pdbx_seq_one_letter_code
_entity_poly.pdbx_strand_id
1 'polypeptide(L)'
;CTSLKNVKDFSYFGTDYKIIVIGDTGAAGEKYVDYIKEHLYKNAKSFKIVKLSGLEKLGDNKDVTDWFEAGHTKDEFYKCLYRSLDLKNFNEIQQDQFGIYKLVNKKGDDEVRVRQKIADFNILEAKRVVYADTEKEGIKLKLRSINGNEYLRIGPSTVMDTIKDFKNFLGSIDLTLECTNIALFNEFKMWINKYFALEFETVYKADRFTEIDGKLTLVTSLGSFCGNEFNKDIFSENGCCNINKIEEITKEELEEVKNYIFNFSKPENTYSIIGTIINNLAAWQNEKNKKQLHHLLIVGESGGGKTTILDNVIAPILNYPLSERKSIGLITPFALQMDLSQGNYTKIYDEYKPSMMDKYKLQKISDILRNLYTRAVISRGNRSFTNTNFKLESPIIIAGEEGYSNSEKALIERSCIVYVSKRERTEEHTKSMNWLIKNESLLNKLGKSLISVILGLSNEDYKNIRDNITGFKFNDRIKNTAVNIACGIEILNILLEKHNIEKVCDYEKYISNNINSEILTDDDRVYSTVELMLKTFDEMSEIYTYSSYVKVDKDNVYIRTSEMIEDIFKHIKESGASELVPIKLNDFKKQAFKAGYIKDSKSIPVRFGDRTKRAELYDKKMLLKLGLTYICNVDINTIQKSNTGKVIQGNFNC
;
A
#
# COMPACT_ATOMS: atom_id res chain seq x y z
N CYS A 1 7.38 -8.14 58.41
CA CYS A 1 8.48 -7.38 59.10
C CYS A 1 8.44 -5.96 58.63
N THR A 2 8.26 -5.02 59.53
CA THR A 2 8.16 -3.58 59.21
C THR A 2 9.52 -2.87 59.07
N SER A 3 10.63 -3.57 59.29
CA SER A 3 11.99 -2.99 59.14
C SER A 3 13.05 -4.09 59.03
N LEU A 4 13.98 -3.95 58.10
CA LEU A 4 15.17 -4.80 57.93
C LEU A 4 16.02 -4.88 59.22
N LYS A 5 16.02 -3.82 60.04
CA LYS A 5 16.74 -3.76 61.32
C LYS A 5 16.23 -4.73 62.40
N ASN A 6 15.03 -5.28 62.24
CA ASN A 6 14.40 -6.16 63.22
C ASN A 6 14.62 -7.66 62.93
N VAL A 7 15.16 -8.02 61.78
CA VAL A 7 15.47 -9.42 61.44
C VAL A 7 16.92 -9.70 61.82
N LYS A 8 17.11 -10.35 63.00
CA LYS A 8 18.44 -10.62 63.58
C LYS A 8 18.91 -12.06 63.33
N ASP A 9 18.03 -12.96 62.97
CA ASP A 9 18.36 -14.38 62.82
C ASP A 9 17.57 -15.00 61.66
N PHE A 10 18.31 -15.57 60.74
CA PHE A 10 17.80 -16.32 59.59
C PHE A 10 18.11 -17.82 59.68
N SER A 11 18.68 -18.30 60.79
CA SER A 11 19.10 -19.70 60.97
C SER A 11 17.95 -20.69 60.94
N TYR A 12 16.74 -20.24 61.20
CA TYR A 12 15.52 -21.04 61.11
C TYR A 12 15.27 -21.58 59.68
N PHE A 13 15.73 -20.87 58.67
CA PHE A 13 15.58 -21.28 57.26
C PHE A 13 16.79 -22.12 56.88
N GLY A 14 16.72 -23.45 57.13
CA GLY A 14 17.78 -24.39 56.76
C GLY A 14 17.88 -24.68 55.27
N THR A 15 18.76 -25.64 54.92
CA THR A 15 19.12 -26.00 53.54
C THR A 15 17.98 -26.64 52.69
N ASP A 16 16.86 -27.01 53.32
CA ASP A 16 15.74 -27.68 52.65
C ASP A 16 14.61 -26.73 52.17
N TYR A 17 14.70 -25.45 52.49
CA TYR A 17 13.67 -24.51 52.16
C TYR A 17 13.77 -23.98 50.72
N LYS A 18 12.59 -23.90 50.07
CA LYS A 18 12.42 -23.14 48.81
C LYS A 18 11.98 -21.74 49.17
N ILE A 19 12.84 -20.75 48.92
CA ILE A 19 12.60 -19.37 49.26
C ILE A 19 12.13 -18.58 48.04
N ILE A 20 11.02 -17.86 48.20
CA ILE A 20 10.46 -16.98 47.21
C ILE A 20 10.39 -15.59 47.83
N VAL A 21 11.07 -14.63 47.19
CA VAL A 21 11.10 -13.23 47.62
C VAL A 21 10.30 -12.40 46.65
N ILE A 22 9.34 -11.62 47.17
CA ILE A 22 8.59 -10.63 46.42
C ILE A 22 8.82 -9.32 47.14
N GLY A 23 9.52 -8.37 46.49
CA GLY A 23 9.82 -7.07 47.05
C GLY A 23 8.76 -6.04 46.70
N ASP A 24 8.63 -5.03 47.54
CA ASP A 24 7.88 -3.82 47.20
C ASP A 24 8.57 -3.08 46.04
N THR A 25 7.84 -2.21 45.36
CA THR A 25 8.42 -1.36 44.31
C THR A 25 9.30 -0.22 44.86
N GLY A 26 10.26 0.25 44.05
CA GLY A 26 11.14 1.33 44.40
C GLY A 26 12.40 0.91 45.16
N ALA A 27 13.30 1.87 45.40
CA ALA A 27 14.66 1.64 45.96
C ALA A 27 14.67 0.98 47.36
N ALA A 28 13.63 1.17 48.16
CA ALA A 28 13.53 0.57 49.49
C ALA A 28 13.24 -0.93 49.36
N GLY A 29 12.33 -1.33 48.47
CA GLY A 29 12.00 -2.73 48.16
C GLY A 29 13.19 -3.47 47.56
N GLU A 30 13.96 -2.87 46.69
CA GLU A 30 15.16 -3.48 46.10
C GLU A 30 16.21 -3.77 47.16
N LYS A 31 16.51 -2.81 48.06
CA LYS A 31 17.41 -3.01 49.18
C LYS A 31 16.96 -4.13 50.12
N TYR A 32 15.66 -4.27 50.31
CA TYR A 32 15.09 -5.37 51.10
C TYR A 32 15.32 -6.73 50.44
N VAL A 33 15.05 -6.83 49.14
CA VAL A 33 15.30 -8.05 48.38
C VAL A 33 16.77 -8.45 48.39
N ASP A 34 17.69 -7.50 48.23
CA ASP A 34 19.14 -7.74 48.29
C ASP A 34 19.57 -8.22 49.70
N TYR A 35 19.05 -7.61 50.73
CA TYR A 35 19.34 -8.02 52.12
C TYR A 35 18.87 -9.47 52.37
N ILE A 36 17.67 -9.84 51.98
CA ILE A 36 17.15 -11.21 52.11
C ILE A 36 18.01 -12.19 51.27
N LYS A 37 18.43 -11.79 50.11
CA LYS A 37 19.30 -12.60 49.22
C LYS A 37 20.66 -12.84 49.90
N GLU A 38 21.31 -11.83 50.47
CA GLU A 38 22.58 -11.98 51.16
C GLU A 38 22.53 -13.00 52.30
N HIS A 39 21.43 -13.02 53.07
CA HIS A 39 21.31 -13.87 54.24
C HIS A 39 20.80 -15.27 53.98
N LEU A 40 19.87 -15.43 53.01
CA LEU A 40 19.19 -16.73 52.78
C LEU A 40 19.67 -17.47 51.55
N TYR A 41 20.28 -16.80 50.60
CA TYR A 41 20.66 -17.42 49.31
C TYR A 41 21.57 -18.63 49.47
N LYS A 42 22.61 -18.53 50.35
CA LYS A 42 23.58 -19.63 50.51
C LYS A 42 22.92 -20.94 50.95
N ASN A 43 21.98 -20.86 51.88
CA ASN A 43 21.41 -22.03 52.57
C ASN A 43 20.10 -22.53 51.91
N ALA A 44 19.49 -21.76 51.00
CA ALA A 44 18.26 -22.15 50.36
C ALA A 44 18.47 -23.30 49.36
N LYS A 45 17.53 -24.26 49.29
CA LYS A 45 17.46 -25.29 48.27
C LYS A 45 17.07 -24.72 46.88
N SER A 46 16.24 -23.72 46.91
CA SER A 46 15.74 -22.97 45.76
C SER A 46 15.54 -21.54 46.18
N PHE A 47 15.93 -20.58 45.34
CA PHE A 47 15.77 -19.16 45.66
C PHE A 47 15.23 -18.41 44.41
N LYS A 48 14.04 -17.84 44.53
CA LYS A 48 13.40 -17.09 43.49
C LYS A 48 13.14 -15.65 43.94
N ILE A 49 13.43 -14.69 43.05
CA ILE A 49 12.96 -13.31 43.19
C ILE A 49 11.86 -13.15 42.18
N VAL A 50 10.66 -12.80 42.62
CA VAL A 50 9.48 -12.69 41.80
C VAL A 50 9.12 -11.24 41.59
N LYS A 51 9.05 -10.80 40.36
CA LYS A 51 8.50 -9.52 39.96
C LYS A 51 7.05 -9.74 39.46
N LEU A 52 6.10 -9.01 40.05
CA LEU A 52 4.70 -9.07 39.67
C LEU A 52 4.47 -8.14 38.48
N SER A 53 3.93 -8.67 37.39
CA SER A 53 3.67 -7.90 36.17
C SER A 53 2.74 -6.73 36.46
N GLY A 54 3.15 -5.52 36.12
CA GLY A 54 2.34 -4.30 36.32
C GLY A 54 2.44 -3.64 37.68
N LEU A 55 3.06 -4.27 38.69
CA LEU A 55 3.21 -3.67 40.04
C LEU A 55 4.00 -2.34 40.01
N GLU A 56 5.04 -2.26 39.19
CA GLU A 56 5.82 -1.03 39.00
C GLU A 56 4.99 0.15 38.44
N LYS A 57 3.91 -0.14 37.74
CA LYS A 57 3.01 0.90 37.20
C LYS A 57 2.14 1.55 38.26
N LEU A 58 1.99 0.92 39.41
CA LEU A 58 1.20 1.44 40.53
C LEU A 58 1.97 2.49 41.36
N GLY A 59 3.27 2.69 41.10
CA GLY A 59 4.14 3.64 41.80
C GLY A 59 5.10 2.96 42.76
N ASP A 60 5.82 3.78 43.59
CA ASP A 60 6.78 3.31 44.58
C ASP A 60 6.09 2.81 45.84
N ASN A 61 6.80 1.93 46.58
CA ASN A 61 6.33 1.29 47.82
C ASN A 61 5.01 0.51 47.68
N LYS A 62 4.81 -0.10 46.54
CA LYS A 62 3.67 -0.96 46.27
C LYS A 62 4.03 -2.44 46.46
N ASP A 63 3.15 -3.17 47.16
CA ASP A 63 3.36 -4.58 47.52
C ASP A 63 2.40 -5.56 46.81
N VAL A 64 2.43 -6.82 47.21
CA VAL A 64 1.56 -7.86 46.70
C VAL A 64 0.06 -7.57 46.93
N THR A 65 -0.25 -6.86 48.03
CA THR A 65 -1.64 -6.51 48.40
C THR A 65 -2.16 -5.47 47.40
N ASP A 66 -1.40 -4.40 47.17
CA ASP A 66 -1.72 -3.39 46.17
C ASP A 66 -1.93 -4.01 44.76
N TRP A 67 -1.15 -5.04 44.42
CA TRP A 67 -1.25 -5.72 43.16
C TRP A 67 -2.58 -6.49 43.01
N PHE A 68 -3.02 -7.19 44.06
CA PHE A 68 -4.32 -7.85 44.07
C PHE A 68 -5.48 -6.85 44.09
N GLU A 69 -5.34 -5.73 44.82
CA GLU A 69 -6.33 -4.64 44.86
C GLU A 69 -6.46 -3.93 43.51
N ALA A 70 -5.44 -3.92 42.70
CA ALA A 70 -5.47 -3.44 41.30
C ALA A 70 -6.22 -4.39 40.34
N GLY A 71 -6.81 -5.48 40.83
CA GLY A 71 -7.68 -6.38 40.07
C GLY A 71 -6.99 -7.62 39.48
N HIS A 72 -5.73 -7.88 39.85
CA HIS A 72 -5.03 -9.08 39.41
C HIS A 72 -5.53 -10.36 40.11
N THR A 73 -5.46 -11.47 39.39
CA THR A 73 -6.01 -12.75 39.84
C THR A 73 -4.95 -13.65 40.47
N LYS A 74 -5.43 -14.65 41.26
CA LYS A 74 -4.59 -15.69 41.83
C LYS A 74 -3.87 -16.50 40.76
N ASP A 75 -4.48 -16.72 39.61
CA ASP A 75 -3.85 -17.43 38.49
C ASP A 75 -2.70 -16.64 37.86
N GLU A 76 -2.84 -15.32 37.73
CA GLU A 76 -1.75 -14.44 37.30
C GLU A 76 -0.61 -14.44 38.29
N PHE A 77 -0.89 -14.44 39.59
CA PHE A 77 0.11 -14.58 40.64
C PHE A 77 0.92 -15.87 40.48
N TYR A 78 0.22 -17.01 40.35
CA TYR A 78 0.92 -18.28 40.11
C TYR A 78 1.72 -18.27 38.79
N LYS A 79 1.22 -17.65 37.75
CA LYS A 79 1.99 -17.47 36.51
C LYS A 79 3.30 -16.70 36.77
N CYS A 80 3.26 -15.63 37.55
CA CYS A 80 4.49 -14.89 37.94
C CYS A 80 5.45 -15.79 38.73
N LEU A 81 4.96 -16.57 39.70
CA LEU A 81 5.78 -17.50 40.48
C LEU A 81 6.43 -18.59 39.61
N TYR A 82 5.67 -19.21 38.71
CA TYR A 82 6.19 -20.27 37.82
C TYR A 82 7.19 -19.74 36.81
N ARG A 83 7.04 -18.52 36.40
CA ARG A 83 7.91 -17.86 35.41
C ARG A 83 9.22 -17.34 36.01
N SER A 84 9.25 -17.10 37.32
CA SER A 84 10.44 -16.56 37.97
C SER A 84 11.57 -17.59 38.03
N LEU A 85 12.77 -17.14 37.71
CA LEU A 85 13.97 -17.98 37.70
C LEU A 85 14.37 -18.44 39.09
N ASP A 86 14.78 -19.69 39.21
CA ASP A 86 15.45 -20.18 40.42
C ASP A 86 16.92 -19.83 40.34
N LEU A 87 17.37 -18.89 41.19
CA LEU A 87 18.74 -18.41 41.22
C LEU A 87 19.75 -19.46 41.68
N LYS A 88 19.29 -20.62 42.21
CA LYS A 88 20.13 -21.79 42.53
C LYS A 88 20.31 -22.72 41.33
N ASN A 89 19.49 -22.53 40.27
CA ASN A 89 19.62 -23.30 39.06
C ASN A 89 20.67 -22.68 38.13
N PHE A 90 21.91 -23.12 38.30
CA PHE A 90 23.09 -22.55 37.66
C PHE A 90 23.20 -22.77 36.15
N ASN A 91 22.34 -23.57 35.59
CA ASN A 91 22.31 -23.86 34.15
C ASN A 91 21.40 -22.87 33.36
N GLU A 92 20.83 -21.83 34.04
CA GLU A 92 19.97 -20.88 33.35
C GLU A 92 20.76 -19.71 32.76
N ILE A 93 20.23 -19.19 31.65
CA ILE A 93 20.75 -18.00 30.97
C ILE A 93 20.45 -16.78 31.81
N GLN A 94 21.39 -15.85 31.88
CA GLN A 94 21.30 -14.58 32.64
C GLN A 94 21.71 -13.42 31.75
N GLN A 95 21.32 -12.20 32.14
CA GLN A 95 21.79 -10.97 31.50
C GLN A 95 22.23 -9.94 32.55
N ASP A 96 23.31 -9.22 32.24
CA ASP A 96 23.84 -8.12 33.04
C ASP A 96 24.42 -7.02 32.13
N GLN A 97 25.19 -6.09 32.72
CA GLN A 97 25.85 -5.00 31.97
C GLN A 97 26.80 -5.45 30.86
N PHE A 98 27.21 -6.72 30.83
CA PHE A 98 28.10 -7.29 29.80
C PHE A 98 27.37 -8.10 28.75
N GLY A 99 26.03 -8.13 28.76
CA GLY A 99 25.17 -8.84 27.83
C GLY A 99 24.54 -10.12 28.40
N ILE A 100 24.21 -11.05 27.53
CA ILE A 100 23.52 -12.31 27.85
C ILE A 100 24.53 -13.47 27.87
N TYR A 101 24.50 -14.27 28.92
CA TYR A 101 25.43 -15.40 29.11
C TYR A 101 24.81 -16.54 29.89
N LYS A 102 25.44 -17.72 29.79
CA LYS A 102 25.18 -18.89 30.63
C LYS A 102 26.41 -19.19 31.49
N LEU A 103 26.21 -19.54 32.76
CA LEU A 103 27.28 -20.03 33.60
C LEU A 103 27.49 -21.51 33.36
N VAL A 104 28.71 -21.91 33.00
CA VAL A 104 29.10 -23.30 32.76
C VAL A 104 30.32 -23.64 33.61
N ASN A 105 30.45 -24.90 34.01
CA ASN A 105 31.66 -25.35 34.71
C ASN A 105 32.86 -25.27 33.78
N LYS A 106 33.99 -24.85 34.31
CA LYS A 106 35.27 -24.82 33.59
C LYS A 106 35.68 -26.24 33.26
N LYS A 107 36.08 -26.49 32.00
CA LYS A 107 36.54 -27.81 31.56
C LYS A 107 37.72 -28.29 32.42
N GLY A 108 37.53 -29.37 33.21
CA GLY A 108 38.55 -29.96 34.09
C GLY A 108 38.55 -29.38 35.53
N ASP A 109 37.61 -28.53 35.88
CA ASP A 109 37.45 -27.97 37.22
C ASP A 109 35.98 -27.66 37.46
N ASP A 110 35.27 -28.52 38.16
CA ASP A 110 33.83 -28.41 38.42
C ASP A 110 33.49 -27.36 39.48
N GLU A 111 34.48 -26.86 40.24
CA GLU A 111 34.28 -25.78 41.23
C GLU A 111 34.37 -24.40 40.59
N VAL A 112 35.07 -24.26 39.46
CA VAL A 112 35.23 -22.97 38.78
C VAL A 112 34.21 -22.80 37.66
N ARG A 113 33.45 -21.68 37.71
CA ARG A 113 32.47 -21.33 36.73
C ARG A 113 32.95 -20.23 35.80
N VAL A 114 32.65 -20.38 34.52
CA VAL A 114 32.98 -19.41 33.48
C VAL A 114 31.72 -18.97 32.78
N ARG A 115 31.72 -17.73 32.30
CA ARG A 115 30.63 -17.20 31.48
C ARG A 115 30.78 -17.68 30.06
N GLN A 116 29.81 -18.46 29.59
CA GLN A 116 29.65 -18.74 28.18
C GLN A 116 28.74 -17.65 27.58
N LYS A 117 29.34 -16.71 26.87
CA LYS A 117 28.60 -15.56 26.29
C LYS A 117 27.68 -16.03 25.18
N ILE A 118 26.48 -15.44 25.13
CA ILE A 118 25.43 -15.71 24.13
C ILE A 118 25.26 -14.49 23.24
N ALA A 119 25.18 -13.29 23.85
CA ALA A 119 25.02 -12.04 23.13
C ALA A 119 25.71 -10.88 23.89
N ASP A 120 26.12 -9.85 23.15
CA ASP A 120 26.70 -8.61 23.69
C ASP A 120 25.64 -7.49 23.89
N PHE A 121 24.39 -7.83 23.92
CA PHE A 121 23.27 -6.93 24.17
C PHE A 121 22.35 -7.51 25.24
N ASN A 122 21.48 -6.65 25.77
CA ASN A 122 20.41 -7.02 26.70
C ASN A 122 19.04 -6.93 26.02
N ILE A 123 18.13 -7.79 26.43
CA ILE A 123 16.72 -7.70 26.06
C ILE A 123 16.01 -6.92 27.17
N LEU A 124 15.51 -5.73 26.88
CA LEU A 124 14.75 -4.92 27.81
C LEU A 124 13.29 -5.35 27.89
N GLU A 125 12.71 -5.68 26.74
CA GLU A 125 11.33 -6.10 26.61
C GLU A 125 11.24 -7.13 25.48
N ALA A 126 10.42 -8.15 25.67
CA ALA A 126 10.06 -9.10 24.65
C ALA A 126 8.57 -9.36 24.68
N LYS A 127 7.92 -9.38 23.51
CA LYS A 127 6.49 -9.67 23.35
C LYS A 127 6.27 -10.60 22.18
N ARG A 128 5.23 -11.41 22.25
CA ARG A 128 4.69 -12.10 21.08
C ARG A 128 3.87 -11.13 20.26
N VAL A 129 3.98 -11.20 18.95
CA VAL A 129 3.10 -10.47 18.04
C VAL A 129 2.27 -11.44 17.24
N VAL A 130 1.01 -11.10 17.01
CA VAL A 130 0.12 -11.83 16.10
C VAL A 130 -0.14 -10.92 14.92
N TYR A 131 0.26 -11.36 13.73
CA TYR A 131 -0.01 -10.65 12.49
C TYR A 131 -1.47 -10.86 12.10
N ALA A 132 -2.32 -9.86 12.31
CA ALA A 132 -3.75 -9.92 12.02
C ALA A 132 -4.07 -10.27 10.56
N ASP A 133 -3.17 -9.89 9.63
CA ASP A 133 -3.33 -10.15 8.19
C ASP A 133 -3.13 -11.63 7.81
N THR A 134 -2.39 -12.40 8.62
CA THR A 134 -1.98 -13.77 8.27
C THR A 134 -2.19 -14.78 9.41
N GLU A 135 -2.63 -14.30 10.57
CA GLU A 135 -2.76 -15.08 11.81
C GLU A 135 -1.45 -15.79 12.26
N LYS A 136 -0.31 -15.38 11.66
CA LYS A 136 1.01 -15.91 12.01
C LYS A 136 1.57 -15.19 13.22
N GLU A 137 2.30 -15.95 14.03
CA GLU A 137 3.01 -15.38 15.16
C GLU A 137 4.35 -14.78 14.75
N GLY A 138 4.80 -13.82 15.54
CA GLY A 138 6.11 -13.21 15.46
C GLY A 138 6.64 -12.82 16.84
N ILE A 139 7.73 -12.08 16.85
CA ILE A 139 8.37 -11.59 18.07
C ILE A 139 8.73 -10.11 17.92
N LYS A 140 8.53 -9.36 18.99
CA LYS A 140 8.98 -7.98 19.17
C LYS A 140 10.00 -7.96 20.30
N LEU A 141 11.19 -7.41 20.05
CA LEU A 141 12.26 -7.28 21.02
C LEU A 141 12.70 -5.82 21.12
N LYS A 142 12.73 -5.28 22.34
CA LYS A 142 13.44 -4.06 22.65
C LYS A 142 14.81 -4.44 23.23
N LEU A 143 15.86 -4.06 22.53
CA LEU A 143 17.24 -4.45 22.82
C LEU A 143 18.05 -3.23 23.23
N ARG A 144 19.03 -3.43 24.12
CA ARG A 144 20.04 -2.42 24.45
C ARG A 144 21.41 -3.01 24.23
N SER A 145 22.24 -2.37 23.39
CA SER A 145 23.63 -2.75 23.20
C SER A 145 24.47 -2.44 24.46
N ILE A 146 25.65 -3.04 24.53
CA ILE A 146 26.64 -2.71 25.60
C ILE A 146 27.07 -1.24 25.52
N ASN A 147 26.94 -0.59 24.36
CA ASN A 147 27.22 0.84 24.17
C ASN A 147 26.06 1.75 24.62
N GLY A 148 24.96 1.19 25.11
CA GLY A 148 23.80 1.91 25.63
C GLY A 148 22.74 2.27 24.57
N ASN A 149 22.96 1.98 23.29
CA ASN A 149 22.01 2.26 22.23
C ASN A 149 20.79 1.31 22.31
N GLU A 150 19.59 1.83 22.11
CA GLU A 150 18.37 1.05 22.13
C GLU A 150 17.88 0.76 20.70
N TYR A 151 17.40 -0.46 20.48
CA TYR A 151 16.91 -0.96 19.21
C TYR A 151 15.58 -1.64 19.41
N LEU A 152 14.61 -1.33 18.55
CA LEU A 152 13.37 -2.08 18.43
C LEU A 152 13.46 -2.98 17.20
N ARG A 153 13.10 -4.26 17.37
CA ARG A 153 13.06 -5.25 16.31
C ARG A 153 11.72 -6.00 16.34
N ILE A 154 11.08 -6.11 15.20
CA ILE A 154 9.84 -6.85 15.02
C ILE A 154 10.02 -7.75 13.81
N GLY A 155 9.61 -9.00 13.92
CA GLY A 155 9.71 -9.94 12.82
C GLY A 155 8.89 -11.20 13.03
N PRO A 156 8.66 -11.99 11.97
CA PRO A 156 7.93 -13.25 12.05
C PRO A 156 8.66 -14.25 12.95
N SER A 157 7.93 -15.25 13.48
CA SER A 157 8.51 -16.31 14.33
C SER A 157 9.69 -17.03 13.71
N THR A 158 9.78 -17.07 12.39
CA THR A 158 10.87 -17.67 11.63
C THR A 158 12.24 -17.03 11.88
N VAL A 159 12.30 -15.79 12.39
CA VAL A 159 13.58 -15.17 12.80
C VAL A 159 14.25 -15.93 13.94
N MET A 160 13.48 -16.74 14.68
CA MET A 160 13.98 -17.58 15.78
C MET A 160 14.22 -19.06 15.36
N ASP A 161 14.18 -19.37 14.08
CA ASP A 161 14.36 -20.78 13.60
C ASP A 161 15.84 -21.15 13.48
N THR A 162 16.67 -20.20 13.03
CA THR A 162 18.13 -20.44 12.92
C THR A 162 18.94 -19.28 13.49
N ILE A 163 20.19 -19.58 13.87
CA ILE A 163 21.16 -18.56 14.31
C ILE A 163 21.37 -17.51 13.22
N LYS A 164 21.39 -17.93 11.94
CA LYS A 164 21.56 -17.01 10.80
C LYS A 164 20.38 -16.06 10.67
N ASP A 165 19.16 -16.57 10.78
CA ASP A 165 17.96 -15.75 10.65
C ASP A 165 17.88 -14.73 11.80
N PHE A 166 18.25 -15.15 13.01
CA PHE A 166 18.28 -14.24 14.14
C PHE A 166 19.39 -13.17 14.01
N LYS A 167 20.58 -13.51 13.51
CA LYS A 167 21.62 -12.52 13.18
C LYS A 167 21.16 -11.52 12.13
N ASN A 168 20.46 -11.97 11.10
CA ASN A 168 19.88 -11.08 10.08
C ASN A 168 18.80 -10.17 10.69
N PHE A 169 18.00 -10.70 11.60
CA PHE A 169 16.96 -9.94 12.31
C PHE A 169 17.54 -8.85 13.21
N LEU A 170 18.66 -9.09 13.88
CA LEU A 170 19.36 -8.08 14.67
C LEU A 170 19.81 -6.90 13.80
N GLY A 171 20.36 -7.16 12.61
CA GLY A 171 20.61 -6.18 11.56
C GLY A 171 21.44 -4.94 11.99
N SER A 172 22.35 -5.08 12.97
CA SER A 172 23.19 -4.00 13.46
C SER A 172 24.56 -4.53 13.88
N ILE A 173 25.60 -3.77 13.61
CA ILE A 173 26.98 -4.06 14.08
C ILE A 173 27.07 -3.98 15.61
N ASP A 174 26.21 -3.16 16.23
CA ASP A 174 26.17 -2.92 17.66
C ASP A 174 25.44 -4.04 18.45
N LEU A 175 24.93 -5.04 17.75
CA LEU A 175 24.18 -6.18 18.31
C LEU A 175 24.78 -7.50 17.83
N THR A 176 25.68 -8.08 18.62
CA THR A 176 26.35 -9.33 18.25
C THR A 176 25.75 -10.52 18.96
N LEU A 177 25.34 -11.54 18.21
CA LEU A 177 25.03 -12.86 18.74
C LEU A 177 26.28 -13.75 18.64
N GLU A 178 26.86 -14.09 19.77
CA GLU A 178 28.06 -14.94 19.87
C GLU A 178 27.73 -16.44 19.91
N CYS A 179 26.46 -16.78 20.06
CA CYS A 179 25.99 -18.16 20.04
C CYS A 179 26.29 -18.82 18.68
N THR A 180 27.04 -19.92 18.69
CA THR A 180 27.40 -20.71 17.50
C THR A 180 26.75 -22.08 17.47
N ASN A 181 26.19 -22.53 18.60
CA ASN A 181 25.61 -23.86 18.77
C ASN A 181 24.08 -23.76 18.79
N ILE A 182 23.41 -24.57 17.97
CA ILE A 182 21.94 -24.58 17.85
C ILE A 182 21.24 -25.01 19.17
N ALA A 183 21.87 -25.90 19.96
CA ALA A 183 21.31 -26.31 21.24
C ALA A 183 21.27 -25.13 22.22
N LEU A 184 22.37 -24.36 22.33
CA LEU A 184 22.42 -23.15 23.15
C LEU A 184 21.47 -22.07 22.63
N PHE A 185 21.30 -21.96 21.31
CA PHE A 185 20.33 -21.04 20.72
C PHE A 185 18.88 -21.43 21.04
N ASN A 186 18.55 -22.71 21.03
CA ASN A 186 17.25 -23.19 21.46
C ASN A 186 16.99 -22.93 22.97
N GLU A 187 18.01 -23.11 23.81
CA GLU A 187 17.93 -22.73 25.23
C GLU A 187 17.69 -21.21 25.38
N PHE A 188 18.37 -20.40 24.57
CA PHE A 188 18.16 -18.94 24.56
C PHE A 188 16.72 -18.57 24.14
N LYS A 189 16.17 -19.20 23.09
CA LYS A 189 14.78 -19.05 22.68
C LYS A 189 13.81 -19.42 23.80
N MET A 190 14.04 -20.55 24.47
CA MET A 190 13.22 -20.98 25.60
C MET A 190 13.33 -20.02 26.78
N TRP A 191 14.54 -19.50 27.05
CA TRP A 191 14.77 -18.51 28.10
C TRP A 191 14.01 -17.22 27.86
N ILE A 192 14.01 -16.67 26.60
CA ILE A 192 13.22 -15.48 26.25
C ILE A 192 11.74 -15.72 26.58
N ASN A 193 11.19 -16.85 26.13
CA ASN A 193 9.79 -17.18 26.36
C ASN A 193 9.44 -17.26 27.84
N LYS A 194 10.33 -17.85 28.66
CA LYS A 194 10.12 -18.07 30.09
C LYS A 194 10.35 -16.79 30.89
N TYR A 195 11.44 -16.08 30.61
CA TYR A 195 11.89 -14.92 31.40
C TYR A 195 10.98 -13.70 31.21
N PHE A 196 10.59 -13.42 29.98
CA PHE A 196 9.77 -12.24 29.66
C PHE A 196 8.27 -12.49 29.74
N ALA A 197 7.84 -13.74 29.94
CA ALA A 197 6.42 -14.04 30.06
C ALA A 197 5.57 -13.39 28.95
N LEU A 198 5.93 -13.67 27.70
CA LEU A 198 5.52 -12.94 26.50
C LEU A 198 3.99 -12.70 26.44
N GLU A 199 3.61 -11.44 26.55
CA GLU A 199 2.26 -10.94 26.25
C GLU A 199 2.08 -10.86 24.73
N PHE A 200 0.80 -10.88 24.28
CA PHE A 200 0.47 -10.76 22.88
C PHE A 200 0.17 -9.31 22.51
N GLU A 201 0.70 -8.88 21.38
CA GLU A 201 0.31 -7.64 20.70
C GLU A 201 -0.19 -7.95 19.30
N THR A 202 -1.17 -7.20 18.83
CA THR A 202 -1.67 -7.33 17.46
C THR A 202 -0.88 -6.41 16.55
N VAL A 203 -0.30 -6.98 15.49
CA VAL A 203 0.49 -6.27 14.50
C VAL A 203 -0.09 -6.48 13.11
N TYR A 204 -0.14 -5.42 12.33
CA TYR A 204 -0.47 -5.44 10.91
C TYR A 204 0.78 -5.24 10.06
N LYS A 205 0.78 -5.72 8.82
CA LYS A 205 1.96 -5.56 7.94
C LYS A 205 2.21 -4.12 7.53
N ALA A 206 1.15 -3.38 7.24
CA ALA A 206 1.22 -1.96 6.90
C ALA A 206 -0.05 -1.24 7.34
N ASP A 207 -0.03 0.09 7.21
CA ASP A 207 -1.15 0.94 7.60
C ASP A 207 -2.42 0.54 6.86
N ARG A 208 -3.53 0.51 7.62
CA ARG A 208 -4.82 0.13 7.07
C ARG A 208 -6.00 0.64 7.89
N PHE A 209 -7.10 0.85 7.18
CA PHE A 209 -8.42 0.95 7.77
C PHE A 209 -9.00 -0.45 7.93
N THR A 210 -9.41 -0.81 9.13
CA THR A 210 -9.98 -2.11 9.44
C THR A 210 -10.97 -2.02 10.59
N GLU A 211 -11.84 -3.00 10.72
CA GLU A 211 -12.77 -3.09 11.83
C GLU A 211 -12.13 -3.85 12.99
N ILE A 212 -12.11 -3.24 14.17
CA ILE A 212 -11.63 -3.82 15.42
C ILE A 212 -12.74 -3.62 16.44
N ASP A 213 -13.20 -4.70 17.05
CA ASP A 213 -14.30 -4.70 18.05
C ASP A 213 -15.57 -3.97 17.55
N GLY A 214 -15.90 -4.15 16.27
CA GLY A 214 -17.08 -3.55 15.64
C GLY A 214 -16.95 -2.05 15.30
N LYS A 215 -15.76 -1.45 15.47
CA LYS A 215 -15.49 -0.04 15.17
C LYS A 215 -14.44 0.08 14.07
N LEU A 216 -14.67 0.99 13.12
CA LEU A 216 -13.68 1.31 12.11
C LEU A 216 -12.48 2.00 12.75
N THR A 217 -11.31 1.46 12.50
CA THR A 217 -10.05 1.85 13.12
C THR A 217 -8.98 2.03 12.04
N LEU A 218 -8.21 3.12 12.12
CA LEU A 218 -6.99 3.29 11.34
C LEU A 218 -5.80 2.77 12.16
N VAL A 219 -5.14 1.74 11.65
CA VAL A 219 -3.90 1.22 12.24
C VAL A 219 -2.71 1.85 11.53
N THR A 220 -1.77 2.39 12.29
CA THR A 220 -0.51 3.00 11.80
C THR A 220 0.69 2.41 12.54
N SER A 221 1.90 2.72 12.11
CA SER A 221 3.13 2.27 12.78
C SER A 221 3.31 2.82 14.21
N LEU A 222 2.60 3.88 14.56
CA LEU A 222 2.66 4.50 15.88
C LEU A 222 1.57 4.02 16.84
N GLY A 223 0.57 3.32 16.32
CA GLY A 223 -0.59 2.86 17.06
C GLY A 223 -1.86 2.93 16.22
N SER A 224 -3.00 2.65 16.80
CA SER A 224 -4.30 2.68 16.13
C SER A 224 -5.20 3.80 16.65
N PHE A 225 -6.03 4.32 15.74
CA PHE A 225 -6.98 5.40 15.99
C PHE A 225 -8.40 4.92 15.72
N CYS A 226 -9.26 5.02 16.73
CA CYS A 226 -10.69 4.78 16.62
C CYS A 226 -11.44 6.03 17.11
N GLY A 227 -11.94 6.86 16.18
CA GLY A 227 -12.40 8.18 16.53
C GLY A 227 -11.27 9.01 17.18
N ASN A 228 -11.47 9.43 18.44
CA ASN A 228 -10.47 10.17 19.22
C ASN A 228 -9.62 9.26 20.14
N GLU A 229 -9.92 7.97 20.19
CA GLU A 229 -9.19 7.02 21.03
C GLU A 229 -7.92 6.55 20.32
N PHE A 230 -6.80 6.56 21.06
CA PHE A 230 -5.51 6.08 20.59
C PHE A 230 -5.08 4.84 21.38
N ASN A 231 -4.75 3.75 20.67
CA ASN A 231 -4.22 2.52 21.27
C ASN A 231 -2.84 2.21 20.66
N LYS A 232 -1.82 2.18 21.51
CA LYS A 232 -0.43 1.89 21.09
C LYS A 232 -0.12 0.39 20.97
N ASP A 233 -0.99 -0.49 21.48
CA ASP A 233 -0.75 -1.93 21.51
C ASP A 233 -1.22 -2.63 20.21
N ILE A 234 -1.92 -1.88 19.34
CA ILE A 234 -2.33 -2.31 17.99
C ILE A 234 -1.67 -1.38 16.99
N PHE A 235 -0.75 -1.89 16.19
CA PHE A 235 0.05 -1.06 15.28
C PHE A 235 0.46 -1.82 14.02
N SER A 236 1.03 -1.10 13.03
CA SER A 236 1.61 -1.68 11.82
C SER A 236 3.13 -1.77 11.88
N GLU A 237 3.70 -2.78 11.22
CA GLU A 237 5.15 -2.96 11.10
C GLU A 237 5.77 -1.92 10.17
N ASN A 238 5.09 -1.63 9.05
CA ASN A 238 5.51 -0.66 8.04
C ASN A 238 4.44 0.42 7.90
N GLY A 239 4.77 1.65 8.26
CA GLY A 239 3.85 2.77 8.23
C GLY A 239 4.16 3.78 7.14
N CYS A 240 3.12 4.34 6.55
CA CYS A 240 3.19 5.48 5.64
C CYS A 240 2.16 6.58 6.01
N CYS A 241 1.59 6.53 7.21
CA CYS A 241 0.67 7.54 7.73
C CYS A 241 1.16 8.06 9.08
N ASN A 242 1.46 9.35 9.17
CA ASN A 242 2.00 9.97 10.37
C ASN A 242 1.06 11.03 10.94
N ILE A 243 0.00 10.61 11.64
CA ILE A 243 -1.03 11.52 12.19
C ILE A 243 -0.97 11.69 13.72
N ASN A 244 -0.04 11.04 14.40
CA ASN A 244 -0.08 10.87 15.86
C ASN A 244 -0.03 12.17 16.67
N LYS A 245 0.63 13.20 16.14
CA LYS A 245 0.79 14.50 16.81
C LYS A 245 0.08 15.65 16.10
N ILE A 246 -0.79 15.31 15.13
CA ILE A 246 -1.48 16.31 14.31
C ILE A 246 -2.84 16.59 14.93
N GLU A 247 -3.13 17.85 15.13
CA GLU A 247 -4.43 18.34 15.59
C GLU A 247 -5.45 18.32 14.45
N GLU A 248 -6.74 18.32 14.78
CA GLU A 248 -7.80 18.57 13.79
C GLU A 248 -7.78 20.03 13.35
N ILE A 249 -8.24 20.27 12.13
CA ILE A 249 -8.30 21.61 11.54
C ILE A 249 -9.40 22.43 12.20
N THR A 250 -9.15 23.72 12.48
CA THR A 250 -10.17 24.63 12.98
C THR A 250 -11.05 25.14 11.85
N LYS A 251 -12.15 25.82 12.19
CA LYS A 251 -13.04 26.43 11.20
C LYS A 251 -12.29 27.44 10.33
N GLU A 252 -11.57 28.37 10.95
CA GLU A 252 -10.84 29.45 10.28
C GLU A 252 -9.75 28.89 9.36
N GLU A 253 -9.01 27.91 9.84
CA GLU A 253 -7.98 27.20 9.06
C GLU A 253 -8.60 26.47 7.84
N LEU A 254 -9.78 25.85 8.03
CA LEU A 254 -10.47 25.10 6.96
C LEU A 254 -11.05 26.06 5.90
N GLU A 255 -11.61 27.22 6.31
CA GLU A 255 -12.05 28.27 5.39
C GLU A 255 -10.87 28.79 4.55
N GLU A 256 -9.71 28.99 5.18
CA GLU A 256 -8.51 29.43 4.49
C GLU A 256 -8.00 28.38 3.50
N VAL A 257 -7.90 27.10 3.90
CA VAL A 257 -7.52 26.01 2.99
C VAL A 257 -8.48 25.88 1.81
N LYS A 258 -9.79 25.99 2.04
CA LYS A 258 -10.82 25.92 0.99
C LYS A 258 -10.58 26.92 -0.13
N ASN A 259 -10.09 28.14 0.18
CA ASN A 259 -9.84 29.18 -0.79
C ASN A 259 -8.68 28.85 -1.77
N TYR A 260 -7.78 27.96 -1.42
CA TYR A 260 -6.59 27.67 -2.22
C TYR A 260 -6.54 26.24 -2.77
N ILE A 261 -7.17 25.26 -2.10
CA ILE A 261 -7.01 23.85 -2.41
C ILE A 261 -7.54 23.43 -3.79
N PHE A 262 -8.47 24.22 -4.37
CA PHE A 262 -9.02 23.97 -5.71
C PHE A 262 -8.41 24.87 -6.79
N ASN A 263 -7.43 25.73 -6.44
CA ASN A 263 -6.90 26.77 -7.33
C ASN A 263 -5.40 26.59 -7.64
N PHE A 264 -4.78 25.42 -7.35
CA PHE A 264 -3.36 25.19 -7.66
C PHE A 264 -3.10 24.70 -9.10
N SER A 265 -4.16 24.37 -9.84
CA SER A 265 -4.17 24.00 -11.26
C SER A 265 -5.55 24.31 -11.82
N LYS A 266 -5.81 23.96 -13.09
CA LYS A 266 -7.17 24.07 -13.67
C LYS A 266 -8.18 23.26 -12.83
N PRO A 267 -9.44 23.72 -12.71
CA PRO A 267 -10.45 23.08 -11.86
C PRO A 267 -10.62 21.60 -12.15
N GLU A 268 -10.61 21.18 -13.43
CA GLU A 268 -10.72 19.78 -13.84
C GLU A 268 -9.68 18.90 -13.16
N ASN A 269 -8.44 19.38 -13.05
CA ASN A 269 -7.34 18.70 -12.40
C ASN A 269 -7.50 18.68 -10.89
N THR A 270 -7.77 19.83 -10.28
CA THR A 270 -7.80 19.98 -8.82
C THR A 270 -8.92 19.18 -8.19
N TYR A 271 -10.14 19.25 -8.75
CA TYR A 271 -11.29 18.47 -8.27
C TYR A 271 -11.04 16.98 -8.44
N SER A 272 -10.45 16.55 -9.56
CA SER A 272 -10.12 15.14 -9.80
C SER A 272 -9.07 14.61 -8.82
N ILE A 273 -8.01 15.37 -8.55
CA ILE A 273 -6.97 15.00 -7.59
C ILE A 273 -7.54 14.95 -6.17
N ILE A 274 -8.14 16.05 -5.71
CA ILE A 274 -8.64 16.16 -4.33
C ILE A 274 -9.73 15.13 -4.04
N GLY A 275 -10.71 14.98 -4.94
CA GLY A 275 -11.74 13.97 -4.79
C GLY A 275 -11.17 12.55 -4.74
N THR A 276 -10.19 12.23 -5.59
CA THR A 276 -9.56 10.91 -5.60
C THR A 276 -8.83 10.62 -4.28
N ILE A 277 -7.97 11.53 -3.81
CA ILE A 277 -7.15 11.27 -2.61
C ILE A 277 -8.01 11.14 -1.35
N ILE A 278 -9.09 11.93 -1.26
CA ILE A 278 -10.02 11.83 -0.13
C ILE A 278 -10.81 10.52 -0.20
N ASN A 279 -11.32 10.13 -1.38
CA ASN A 279 -12.02 8.85 -1.51
C ASN A 279 -11.13 7.64 -1.27
N ASN A 280 -9.84 7.75 -1.51
CA ASN A 280 -8.88 6.69 -1.19
C ASN A 280 -8.79 6.42 0.32
N LEU A 281 -9.05 7.40 1.18
CA LEU A 281 -9.17 7.21 2.63
C LEU A 281 -10.37 6.33 2.99
N ALA A 282 -11.42 6.29 2.15
CA ALA A 282 -12.58 5.42 2.30
C ALA A 282 -12.37 4.01 1.68
N ALA A 283 -11.14 3.51 1.63
CA ALA A 283 -10.80 2.22 1.01
C ALA A 283 -11.58 1.06 1.64
N TRP A 284 -11.76 1.06 2.95
CA TRP A 284 -12.54 0.06 3.68
C TRP A 284 -14.03 0.09 3.29
N GLN A 285 -14.67 1.27 3.27
CA GLN A 285 -16.07 1.41 2.88
C GLN A 285 -16.29 0.99 1.42
N ASN A 286 -15.36 1.35 0.52
CA ASN A 286 -15.40 0.92 -0.88
C ASN A 286 -15.32 -0.61 -1.00
N GLU A 287 -14.47 -1.26 -0.21
CA GLU A 287 -14.36 -2.71 -0.19
C GLU A 287 -15.64 -3.38 0.31
N LYS A 288 -16.19 -2.94 1.44
CA LYS A 288 -17.43 -3.47 2.03
C LYS A 288 -18.61 -3.32 1.06
N ASN A 289 -18.67 -2.25 0.29
CA ASN A 289 -19.67 -2.01 -0.76
C ASN A 289 -19.33 -2.67 -2.10
N LYS A 290 -18.26 -3.48 -2.19
CA LYS A 290 -17.80 -4.14 -3.42
C LYS A 290 -17.53 -3.16 -4.57
N LYS A 291 -17.08 -1.94 -4.25
CA LYS A 291 -16.74 -0.90 -5.22
C LYS A 291 -15.23 -0.83 -5.41
N GLN A 292 -14.82 -0.75 -6.67
CA GLN A 292 -13.41 -0.66 -7.04
C GLN A 292 -12.90 0.78 -6.89
N LEU A 293 -11.67 0.93 -6.43
CA LEU A 293 -10.96 2.21 -6.45
C LEU A 293 -10.17 2.34 -7.76
N HIS A 294 -10.31 3.50 -8.39
CA HIS A 294 -9.55 3.83 -9.59
C HIS A 294 -8.11 4.25 -9.22
N HIS A 295 -7.20 4.19 -10.18
CA HIS A 295 -5.84 4.69 -10.03
C HIS A 295 -5.80 6.18 -10.33
N LEU A 296 -4.97 6.96 -9.63
CA LEU A 296 -4.68 8.34 -10.02
C LEU A 296 -3.35 8.36 -10.77
N LEU A 297 -3.37 8.84 -12.01
CA LEU A 297 -2.18 9.05 -12.84
C LEU A 297 -2.01 10.53 -13.16
N ILE A 298 -0.95 11.14 -12.64
CA ILE A 298 -0.59 12.54 -12.90
C ILE A 298 0.50 12.58 -13.96
N VAL A 299 0.16 13.04 -15.16
CA VAL A 299 1.03 13.08 -16.32
C VAL A 299 1.42 14.52 -16.64
N GLY A 300 2.58 14.72 -17.22
CA GLY A 300 2.98 16.03 -17.75
C GLY A 300 4.47 16.14 -18.02
N GLU A 301 4.83 17.16 -18.73
CA GLU A 301 6.23 17.46 -19.10
C GLU A 301 7.16 17.67 -17.90
N SER A 302 8.46 17.53 -18.11
CA SER A 302 9.47 17.83 -17.09
C SER A 302 9.33 19.29 -16.62
N GLY A 303 9.27 19.49 -15.28
CA GLY A 303 8.98 20.77 -14.64
C GLY A 303 7.51 21.25 -14.77
N GLY A 304 6.58 20.41 -15.23
CA GLY A 304 5.14 20.70 -15.25
C GLY A 304 4.51 20.86 -13.86
N GLY A 305 5.21 20.46 -12.77
CA GLY A 305 4.73 20.62 -11.39
C GLY A 305 4.19 19.32 -10.76
N LYS A 306 4.33 18.17 -11.41
CA LYS A 306 3.87 16.87 -10.89
C LYS A 306 4.39 16.56 -9.48
N THR A 307 5.70 16.59 -9.33
CA THR A 307 6.36 16.34 -8.03
C THR A 307 5.95 17.38 -6.99
N THR A 308 5.78 18.65 -7.39
CA THR A 308 5.30 19.70 -6.51
C THR A 308 3.89 19.39 -5.98
N ILE A 309 2.99 18.89 -6.84
CA ILE A 309 1.64 18.48 -6.45
C ILE A 309 1.70 17.26 -5.51
N LEU A 310 2.53 16.28 -5.85
CA LEU A 310 2.71 15.09 -4.97
C LEU A 310 3.21 15.50 -3.59
N ASP A 311 4.28 16.29 -3.54
CA ASP A 311 4.99 16.59 -2.28
C ASP A 311 4.28 17.62 -1.42
N ASN A 312 3.59 18.61 -2.01
CA ASN A 312 3.06 19.73 -1.27
C ASN A 312 1.53 19.81 -1.21
N VAL A 313 0.83 18.89 -1.88
CA VAL A 313 -0.63 18.80 -1.80
C VAL A 313 -1.05 17.39 -1.37
N ILE A 314 -0.67 16.38 -2.13
CA ILE A 314 -1.15 15.02 -1.93
C ILE A 314 -0.55 14.39 -0.68
N ALA A 315 0.76 14.41 -0.53
CA ALA A 315 1.45 13.81 0.61
C ALA A 315 1.03 14.46 1.94
N PRO A 316 0.95 15.81 2.08
CA PRO A 316 0.47 16.42 3.30
C PRO A 316 -0.98 16.05 3.66
N ILE A 317 -1.92 16.06 2.71
CA ILE A 317 -3.31 15.68 2.97
C ILE A 317 -3.42 14.21 3.39
N LEU A 318 -2.63 13.33 2.81
CA LEU A 318 -2.56 11.93 3.21
C LEU A 318 -1.69 11.70 4.45
N ASN A 319 -1.06 12.73 5.02
CA ASN A 319 -0.06 12.59 6.08
C ASN A 319 1.00 11.53 5.74
N TYR A 320 1.43 11.51 4.48
CA TYR A 320 2.31 10.53 3.88
C TYR A 320 3.76 11.04 3.93
N PRO A 321 4.70 10.35 4.60
CA PRO A 321 6.08 10.81 4.64
C PRO A 321 6.74 10.67 3.27
N LEU A 322 7.40 11.73 2.81
CA LEU A 322 8.06 11.76 1.49
C LEU A 322 9.15 10.69 1.33
N SER A 323 9.74 10.23 2.43
CA SER A 323 10.70 9.11 2.44
C SER A 323 10.11 7.79 1.96
N GLU A 324 8.79 7.62 2.05
CA GLU A 324 8.09 6.40 1.61
C GLU A 324 7.68 6.43 0.13
N ARG A 325 7.84 7.57 -0.56
CA ARG A 325 7.62 7.67 -2.00
C ARG A 325 8.65 6.85 -2.77
N LYS A 326 8.19 6.01 -3.69
CA LYS A 326 9.01 5.07 -4.45
C LYS A 326 8.99 5.40 -5.94
N SER A 327 10.09 5.11 -6.64
CA SER A 327 10.12 5.18 -8.10
C SER A 327 9.51 3.91 -8.71
N ILE A 328 8.43 4.05 -9.48
CA ILE A 328 7.82 2.91 -10.19
C ILE A 328 8.75 2.39 -11.30
N GLY A 329 9.62 3.24 -11.82
CA GLY A 329 10.65 2.88 -12.79
C GLY A 329 11.72 1.96 -12.23
N LEU A 330 12.04 2.07 -10.92
CA LEU A 330 13.11 1.31 -10.28
C LEU A 330 12.60 0.07 -9.51
N ILE A 331 11.36 0.09 -9.01
CA ILE A 331 10.81 -1.03 -8.26
C ILE A 331 10.66 -2.29 -9.12
N THR A 332 10.94 -3.46 -8.55
CA THR A 332 10.66 -4.73 -9.24
C THR A 332 9.14 -5.03 -9.21
N PRO A 333 8.59 -5.75 -10.21
CA PRO A 333 7.17 -6.12 -10.19
C PRO A 333 6.75 -6.88 -8.93
N PHE A 334 7.63 -7.72 -8.38
CA PHE A 334 7.35 -8.43 -7.14
C PHE A 334 7.31 -7.51 -5.91
N ALA A 335 8.26 -6.58 -5.81
CA ALA A 335 8.25 -5.60 -4.72
C ALA A 335 7.02 -4.69 -4.79
N LEU A 336 6.58 -4.29 -6.01
CA LEU A 336 5.33 -3.56 -6.21
C LEU A 336 4.11 -4.38 -5.74
N GLN A 337 4.03 -5.67 -6.13
CA GLN A 337 2.97 -6.57 -5.69
C GLN A 337 2.94 -6.70 -4.16
N MET A 338 4.10 -6.88 -3.51
CA MET A 338 4.24 -6.93 -2.06
C MET A 338 3.72 -5.65 -1.40
N ASP A 339 4.18 -4.50 -1.87
CA ASP A 339 3.85 -3.20 -1.29
C ASP A 339 2.34 -2.89 -1.38
N LEU A 340 1.70 -3.24 -2.50
CA LEU A 340 0.27 -3.03 -2.73
C LEU A 340 -0.64 -4.05 -2.02
N SER A 341 -0.07 -5.11 -1.43
CA SER A 341 -0.82 -6.18 -0.74
C SER A 341 -0.71 -6.16 0.79
N GLN A 342 0.09 -5.26 1.36
CA GLN A 342 0.34 -5.27 2.80
C GLN A 342 -0.68 -4.49 3.63
N GLY A 343 -1.41 -3.56 3.01
CA GLY A 343 -2.42 -2.72 3.66
C GLY A 343 -3.39 -2.11 2.66
N ASN A 344 -4.25 -1.21 3.11
CA ASN A 344 -5.19 -0.49 2.25
C ASN A 344 -5.06 1.05 2.35
N TYR A 345 -3.95 1.53 2.91
CA TYR A 345 -3.59 2.95 2.85
C TYR A 345 -2.96 3.28 1.49
N THR A 346 -3.16 4.52 1.02
CA THR A 346 -2.69 4.95 -0.30
C THR A 346 -1.16 4.84 -0.44
N LYS A 347 -0.69 4.37 -1.60
CA LYS A 347 0.72 4.32 -1.97
C LYS A 347 1.03 5.31 -3.07
N ILE A 348 2.15 6.03 -2.96
CA ILE A 348 2.59 7.06 -3.91
C ILE A 348 3.83 6.60 -4.65
N TYR A 349 3.76 6.63 -5.98
CA TYR A 349 4.86 6.31 -6.88
C TYR A 349 5.13 7.47 -7.82
N ASP A 350 6.39 7.68 -8.14
CA ASP A 350 6.85 8.70 -9.08
C ASP A 350 7.66 8.06 -10.23
N GLU A 351 8.08 8.86 -11.19
CA GLU A 351 8.95 8.47 -12.31
C GLU A 351 8.36 7.38 -13.23
N TYR A 352 7.05 7.44 -13.49
CA TYR A 352 6.44 6.57 -14.49
C TYR A 352 6.81 7.05 -15.90
N LYS A 353 7.60 6.24 -16.59
CA LYS A 353 8.06 6.50 -17.94
C LYS A 353 8.13 5.19 -18.73
N PRO A 354 6.99 4.73 -19.26
CA PRO A 354 6.87 3.43 -19.93
C PRO A 354 7.83 3.25 -21.10
N SER A 355 8.15 4.31 -21.87
CA SER A 355 9.11 4.25 -22.96
C SER A 355 10.54 3.86 -22.55
N MET A 356 10.89 4.09 -21.27
CA MET A 356 12.21 3.76 -20.71
C MET A 356 12.23 2.43 -19.96
N MET A 357 11.08 1.77 -19.82
CA MET A 357 10.98 0.51 -19.12
C MET A 357 11.18 -0.68 -20.05
N ASP A 358 11.78 -1.75 -19.52
CA ASP A 358 11.80 -3.04 -20.20
C ASP A 358 10.36 -3.55 -20.46
N LYS A 359 10.14 -4.10 -21.64
CA LYS A 359 8.82 -4.56 -22.10
C LYS A 359 8.17 -5.57 -21.17
N TYR A 360 8.94 -6.51 -20.61
CA TYR A 360 8.46 -7.51 -19.68
C TYR A 360 8.05 -6.87 -18.33
N LYS A 361 8.87 -5.95 -17.83
CA LYS A 361 8.59 -5.19 -16.61
C LYS A 361 7.32 -4.37 -16.77
N LEU A 362 7.19 -3.63 -17.88
CA LEU A 362 6.00 -2.82 -18.17
C LEU A 362 4.73 -3.68 -18.19
N GLN A 363 4.76 -4.82 -18.91
CA GLN A 363 3.63 -5.75 -18.98
C GLN A 363 3.25 -6.27 -17.58
N LYS A 364 4.24 -6.61 -16.74
CA LYS A 364 3.98 -7.08 -15.36
C LYS A 364 3.39 -6.01 -14.47
N ILE A 365 3.85 -4.77 -14.58
CA ILE A 365 3.29 -3.63 -13.86
C ILE A 365 1.83 -3.41 -14.31
N SER A 366 1.55 -3.42 -15.62
CA SER A 366 0.20 -3.31 -16.18
C SER A 366 -0.73 -4.41 -15.68
N ASP A 367 -0.24 -5.66 -15.61
CA ASP A 367 -1.00 -6.79 -15.04
C ASP A 367 -1.32 -6.58 -13.55
N ILE A 368 -0.35 -6.11 -12.77
CA ILE A 368 -0.54 -5.82 -11.34
C ILE A 368 -1.58 -4.71 -11.16
N LEU A 369 -1.48 -3.62 -11.91
CA LEU A 369 -2.44 -2.50 -11.82
C LEU A 369 -3.86 -2.93 -12.23
N ARG A 370 -4.00 -3.74 -13.28
CA ARG A 370 -5.32 -4.29 -13.66
C ARG A 370 -5.93 -5.16 -12.56
N ASN A 371 -5.10 -5.97 -11.90
CA ASN A 371 -5.52 -6.83 -10.79
C ASN A 371 -5.79 -6.03 -9.51
N LEU A 372 -5.05 -4.95 -9.26
CA LEU A 372 -5.28 -4.05 -8.13
C LEU A 372 -6.69 -3.43 -8.17
N TYR A 373 -7.14 -2.97 -9.34
CA TYR A 373 -8.49 -2.42 -9.49
C TYR A 373 -9.59 -3.40 -9.04
N THR A 374 -9.40 -4.69 -9.28
CA THR A 374 -10.36 -5.73 -8.88
C THR A 374 -10.09 -6.33 -7.52
N ARG A 375 -9.08 -5.85 -6.79
CA ARG A 375 -8.58 -6.43 -5.53
C ARG A 375 -8.31 -7.93 -5.64
N ALA A 376 -7.71 -8.34 -6.76
CA ALA A 376 -7.43 -9.74 -7.00
C ALA A 376 -6.41 -10.31 -6.00
N VAL A 377 -6.57 -11.59 -5.69
CA VAL A 377 -5.58 -12.36 -4.94
C VAL A 377 -4.61 -13.02 -5.90
N ILE A 378 -3.33 -12.69 -5.76
CA ILE A 378 -2.26 -13.31 -6.54
C ILE A 378 -1.58 -14.34 -5.66
N SER A 379 -1.55 -15.62 -6.09
CA SER A 379 -0.92 -16.71 -5.34
C SER A 379 0.46 -17.02 -5.87
N ARG A 380 1.42 -17.27 -4.98
CA ARG A 380 2.76 -17.77 -5.30
C ARG A 380 3.07 -19.05 -4.53
N GLY A 381 3.49 -20.05 -5.24
CA GLY A 381 3.99 -21.30 -4.64
C GLY A 381 5.33 -21.09 -3.95
N ASN A 382 5.50 -21.69 -2.77
CA ASN A 382 6.73 -21.72 -2.00
C ASN A 382 7.43 -23.06 -2.17
N ARG A 383 8.72 -23.13 -1.82
CA ARG A 383 9.49 -24.38 -1.81
C ARG A 383 8.93 -25.46 -0.86
N SER A 384 8.13 -25.03 0.12
CA SER A 384 7.43 -25.92 1.09
C SER A 384 6.09 -26.43 0.59
N PHE A 385 5.80 -26.36 -0.72
CA PHE A 385 4.52 -26.75 -1.34
C PHE A 385 3.29 -26.03 -0.78
N THR A 386 3.49 -24.85 -0.19
CA THR A 386 2.42 -23.96 0.26
C THR A 386 2.34 -22.73 -0.63
N ASN A 387 1.18 -22.05 -0.65
CA ASN A 387 0.99 -20.82 -1.40
C ASN A 387 1.05 -19.62 -0.46
N THR A 388 1.74 -18.57 -0.89
CA THR A 388 1.60 -17.24 -0.29
C THR A 388 0.62 -16.44 -1.14
N ASN A 389 -0.44 -15.95 -0.52
CA ASN A 389 -1.46 -15.15 -1.17
C ASN A 389 -1.22 -13.67 -0.92
N PHE A 390 -1.32 -12.88 -1.99
CA PHE A 390 -1.18 -11.43 -2.00
C PHE A 390 -2.50 -10.83 -2.49
N LYS A 391 -3.32 -10.30 -1.58
CA LYS A 391 -4.52 -9.55 -1.93
C LYS A 391 -4.13 -8.10 -2.18
N LEU A 392 -4.29 -7.62 -3.39
CA LEU A 392 -3.97 -6.25 -3.76
C LEU A 392 -5.06 -5.30 -3.23
N GLU A 393 -4.72 -4.42 -2.28
CA GLU A 393 -5.71 -3.60 -1.57
C GLU A 393 -5.39 -2.10 -1.56
N SER A 394 -4.09 -1.71 -1.61
CA SER A 394 -3.70 -0.31 -1.45
C SER A 394 -4.11 0.54 -2.66
N PRO A 395 -4.85 1.63 -2.49
CA PRO A 395 -5.03 2.62 -3.55
C PRO A 395 -3.68 3.15 -4.04
N ILE A 396 -3.57 3.50 -5.32
CA ILE A 396 -2.30 3.92 -5.91
C ILE A 396 -2.40 5.28 -6.58
N ILE A 397 -1.38 6.10 -6.36
CA ILE A 397 -1.13 7.36 -7.05
C ILE A 397 0.19 7.24 -7.78
N ILE A 398 0.20 7.55 -9.06
CA ILE A 398 1.37 7.46 -9.93
C ILE A 398 1.58 8.82 -10.58
N ALA A 399 2.83 9.33 -10.58
CA ALA A 399 3.21 10.48 -11.40
C ALA A 399 4.24 10.08 -12.44
N GLY A 400 4.19 10.71 -13.61
CA GLY A 400 5.11 10.38 -14.69
C GLY A 400 5.16 11.42 -15.80
N GLU A 401 6.14 11.28 -16.67
CA GLU A 401 6.23 12.13 -17.86
C GLU A 401 5.32 11.64 -18.99
N GLU A 402 4.96 10.37 -18.96
CA GLU A 402 4.14 9.72 -19.98
C GLU A 402 2.89 9.09 -19.35
N GLY A 403 1.80 9.04 -20.11
CA GLY A 403 0.59 8.32 -19.76
C GLY A 403 0.69 6.82 -20.06
N TYR A 404 -0.42 6.12 -19.89
CA TYR A 404 -0.53 4.76 -20.40
C TYR A 404 -0.54 4.79 -21.93
N SER A 405 0.08 3.79 -22.55
CA SER A 405 -0.01 3.64 -24.00
C SER A 405 -1.47 3.40 -24.44
N ASN A 406 -1.84 3.85 -25.63
CA ASN A 406 -3.21 3.67 -26.18
C ASN A 406 -3.62 2.20 -26.28
N SER A 407 -2.67 1.27 -26.33
CA SER A 407 -2.92 -0.16 -26.26
C SER A 407 -3.40 -0.65 -24.89
N GLU A 408 -3.19 0.12 -23.82
CA GLU A 408 -3.55 -0.17 -22.44
C GLU A 408 -4.95 0.38 -22.05
N LYS A 409 -5.93 0.29 -22.99
CA LYS A 409 -7.31 0.74 -22.76
C LYS A 409 -7.89 0.29 -21.44
N ALA A 410 -7.57 -0.93 -21.02
CA ALA A 410 -8.03 -1.49 -19.77
C ALA A 410 -7.53 -0.74 -18.52
N LEU A 411 -6.34 -0.11 -18.56
CA LEU A 411 -5.83 0.72 -17.47
C LEU A 411 -6.42 2.12 -17.53
N ILE A 412 -6.52 2.70 -18.74
CA ILE A 412 -7.12 4.02 -18.96
C ILE A 412 -8.53 4.06 -18.37
N GLU A 413 -9.39 3.08 -18.70
CA GLU A 413 -10.76 2.98 -18.15
C GLU A 413 -10.83 2.80 -16.62
N ARG A 414 -9.74 2.40 -15.98
CA ARG A 414 -9.62 2.17 -14.52
C ARG A 414 -8.93 3.30 -13.77
N SER A 415 -8.61 4.37 -14.48
CA SER A 415 -7.79 5.45 -13.94
C SER A 415 -8.50 6.79 -14.04
N CYS A 416 -8.21 7.68 -13.10
CA CYS A 416 -8.34 9.10 -13.26
C CYS A 416 -6.99 9.62 -13.77
N ILE A 417 -6.97 10.16 -14.97
CA ILE A 417 -5.76 10.73 -15.58
C ILE A 417 -5.86 12.23 -15.49
N VAL A 418 -4.78 12.87 -15.03
CA VAL A 418 -4.68 14.32 -14.89
C VAL A 418 -3.43 14.78 -15.60
N TYR A 419 -3.60 15.63 -16.60
CA TYR A 419 -2.48 16.23 -17.32
C TYR A 419 -2.13 17.61 -16.77
N VAL A 420 -0.85 17.81 -16.43
CA VAL A 420 -0.32 19.09 -15.93
C VAL A 420 0.75 19.65 -16.86
N SER A 421 0.56 20.89 -17.31
CA SER A 421 1.47 21.59 -18.24
C SER A 421 1.89 22.94 -17.69
N LYS A 422 3.14 23.34 -18.03
CA LYS A 422 3.63 24.68 -17.74
C LYS A 422 2.82 25.76 -18.47
N ARG A 423 2.31 25.45 -19.68
CA ARG A 423 1.57 26.39 -20.52
C ARG A 423 0.20 26.75 -19.95
N GLU A 424 -0.40 25.84 -19.19
CA GLU A 424 -1.71 26.04 -18.55
C GLU A 424 -1.60 26.74 -17.18
N ARG A 425 -0.39 27.01 -16.71
CA ARG A 425 -0.15 27.59 -15.39
C ARG A 425 -0.41 29.10 -15.42
N THR A 426 -1.36 29.55 -14.61
CA THR A 426 -1.68 30.98 -14.41
C THR A 426 -0.93 31.55 -13.20
N GLU A 427 -0.97 32.86 -13.01
CA GLU A 427 -0.46 33.52 -11.81
C GLU A 427 -1.26 33.10 -10.56
N GLU A 428 -2.57 32.92 -10.70
CA GLU A 428 -3.46 32.45 -9.62
C GLU A 428 -3.09 31.03 -9.18
N HIS A 429 -2.86 30.12 -10.13
CA HIS A 429 -2.38 28.76 -9.82
C HIS A 429 -1.05 28.78 -9.07
N THR A 430 -0.14 29.67 -9.49
CA THR A 430 1.18 29.83 -8.85
C THR A 430 1.03 30.39 -7.43
N LYS A 431 0.16 31.40 -7.23
CA LYS A 431 -0.13 31.99 -5.92
C LYS A 431 -0.72 30.93 -4.97
N SER A 432 -1.69 30.16 -5.44
CA SER A 432 -2.32 29.12 -4.66
C SER A 432 -1.34 28.00 -4.28
N MET A 433 -0.54 27.53 -5.24
CA MET A 433 0.50 26.52 -4.95
C MET A 433 1.52 27.02 -3.93
N ASN A 434 2.00 28.26 -4.07
CA ASN A 434 2.95 28.85 -3.11
C ASN A 434 2.35 28.99 -1.71
N TRP A 435 1.06 29.27 -1.62
CA TRP A 435 0.37 29.30 -0.35
C TRP A 435 0.28 27.90 0.28
N LEU A 436 -0.09 26.87 -0.51
CA LEU A 436 -0.16 25.48 -0.05
C LEU A 436 1.21 24.97 0.44
N ILE A 437 2.29 25.27 -0.28
CA ILE A 437 3.67 24.94 0.12
C ILE A 437 4.01 25.54 1.49
N LYS A 438 3.66 26.80 1.71
CA LYS A 438 3.94 27.50 2.98
C LYS A 438 3.08 27.01 4.15
N ASN A 439 1.92 26.45 3.87
CA ASN A 439 0.92 26.05 4.86
C ASN A 439 0.73 24.51 4.87
N GLU A 440 1.80 23.76 4.67
CA GLU A 440 1.79 22.28 4.71
C GLU A 440 1.13 21.74 5.99
N SER A 441 1.38 22.37 7.15
CA SER A 441 0.79 21.96 8.42
C SER A 441 -0.75 22.03 8.43
N LEU A 442 -1.36 22.97 7.71
CA LEU A 442 -2.80 23.05 7.58
C LEU A 442 -3.36 21.91 6.71
N LEU A 443 -2.61 21.50 5.69
CA LEU A 443 -2.97 20.33 4.87
C LEU A 443 -2.87 19.03 5.68
N ASN A 444 -1.86 18.90 6.55
CA ASN A 444 -1.75 17.78 7.50
C ASN A 444 -2.96 17.74 8.46
N LYS A 445 -3.38 18.89 9.01
CA LYS A 445 -4.58 19.00 9.85
C LYS A 445 -5.86 18.67 9.08
N LEU A 446 -5.98 19.13 7.82
CA LEU A 446 -7.09 18.76 6.94
C LEU A 446 -7.14 17.23 6.77
N GLY A 447 -6.01 16.60 6.46
CA GLY A 447 -5.92 15.16 6.31
C GLY A 447 -6.32 14.40 7.57
N LYS A 448 -5.86 14.84 8.74
CA LYS A 448 -6.28 14.29 10.05
C LYS A 448 -7.79 14.40 10.25
N SER A 449 -8.37 15.55 9.96
CA SER A 449 -9.81 15.78 10.12
C SER A 449 -10.65 14.95 9.14
N LEU A 450 -10.17 14.78 7.91
CA LEU A 450 -10.79 13.87 6.93
C LEU A 450 -10.74 12.40 7.40
N ILE A 451 -9.63 11.96 7.97
CA ILE A 451 -9.53 10.64 8.59
C ILE A 451 -10.54 10.50 9.72
N SER A 452 -10.70 11.52 10.57
CA SER A 452 -11.71 11.51 11.65
C SER A 452 -13.14 11.40 11.09
N VAL A 453 -13.45 12.09 9.99
CA VAL A 453 -14.76 11.95 9.29
C VAL A 453 -14.92 10.51 8.79
N ILE A 454 -13.91 9.93 8.13
CA ILE A 454 -13.95 8.57 7.59
C ILE A 454 -14.15 7.54 8.69
N LEU A 455 -13.48 7.68 9.83
CA LEU A 455 -13.63 6.76 10.98
C LEU A 455 -15.02 6.82 11.60
N GLY A 456 -15.69 7.98 11.52
CA GLY A 456 -17.08 8.14 11.95
C GLY A 456 -18.13 7.78 10.90
N LEU A 457 -17.73 7.53 9.65
CA LEU A 457 -18.65 7.28 8.53
C LEU A 457 -18.98 5.79 8.44
N SER A 458 -20.24 5.43 8.73
CA SER A 458 -20.70 4.06 8.59
C SER A 458 -20.66 3.59 7.13
N ASN A 459 -20.64 2.26 6.92
CA ASN A 459 -20.71 1.68 5.60
C ASN A 459 -22.01 2.04 4.86
N GLU A 460 -23.13 2.14 5.57
CA GLU A 460 -24.42 2.51 5.00
C GLU A 460 -24.46 4.00 4.62
N ASP A 461 -23.93 4.88 5.46
CA ASP A 461 -23.86 6.32 5.14
C ASP A 461 -22.99 6.56 3.91
N TYR A 462 -21.83 5.89 3.81
CA TYR A 462 -21.00 5.96 2.61
C TYR A 462 -21.72 5.46 1.37
N LYS A 463 -22.48 4.37 1.48
CA LYS A 463 -23.29 3.85 0.40
C LYS A 463 -24.36 4.84 -0.03
N ASN A 464 -25.05 5.48 0.92
CA ASN A 464 -26.06 6.52 0.64
C ASN A 464 -25.45 7.73 -0.08
N ILE A 465 -24.26 8.20 0.34
CA ILE A 465 -23.53 9.26 -0.38
C ILE A 465 -23.33 8.84 -1.84
N ARG A 466 -22.83 7.64 -2.06
CA ARG A 466 -22.53 7.12 -3.38
C ARG A 466 -23.77 6.97 -4.26
N ASP A 467 -24.85 6.44 -3.72
CA ASP A 467 -26.11 6.20 -4.44
C ASP A 467 -26.83 7.50 -4.83
N ASN A 468 -26.62 8.59 -4.07
CA ASN A 468 -27.15 9.93 -4.36
C ASN A 468 -26.40 10.64 -5.51
N ILE A 469 -25.20 10.19 -5.88
CA ILE A 469 -24.44 10.76 -7.01
C ILE A 469 -24.93 10.12 -8.32
N THR A 470 -25.84 10.83 -9.00
CA THR A 470 -26.50 10.31 -10.22
C THR A 470 -26.18 11.09 -11.49
N GLY A 471 -25.50 12.23 -11.40
CA GLY A 471 -25.28 13.19 -12.49
C GLY A 471 -24.40 12.70 -13.64
N PHE A 472 -23.61 11.63 -13.46
CA PHE A 472 -22.65 11.17 -14.46
C PHE A 472 -23.26 10.22 -15.51
N LYS A 473 -23.13 10.58 -16.80
CA LYS A 473 -23.63 9.82 -17.96
C LYS A 473 -22.52 9.04 -18.65
N PHE A 474 -21.69 8.33 -17.90
CA PHE A 474 -20.60 7.49 -18.42
C PHE A 474 -20.93 6.02 -18.31
N ASN A 475 -20.18 5.18 -19.03
CA ASN A 475 -20.31 3.73 -18.97
C ASN A 475 -19.52 3.15 -17.78
N ASP A 476 -20.06 2.11 -17.17
CA ASP A 476 -19.49 1.22 -16.14
C ASP A 476 -18.27 1.72 -15.34
N ARG A 477 -17.05 1.45 -15.82
CA ARG A 477 -15.79 1.74 -15.10
C ARG A 477 -15.51 3.24 -15.02
N ILE A 478 -15.76 3.95 -16.12
CA ILE A 478 -15.56 5.40 -16.20
C ILE A 478 -16.56 6.09 -15.25
N LYS A 479 -17.82 5.63 -15.24
CA LYS A 479 -18.82 6.10 -14.28
C LYS A 479 -18.37 5.83 -12.83
N ASN A 480 -17.83 4.62 -12.56
CA ASN A 480 -17.32 4.31 -11.23
C ASN A 480 -16.18 5.24 -10.81
N THR A 481 -15.28 5.60 -11.74
CA THR A 481 -14.21 6.59 -11.49
C THR A 481 -14.79 7.96 -11.15
N ALA A 482 -15.74 8.46 -11.94
CA ALA A 482 -16.40 9.74 -11.70
C ALA A 482 -17.10 9.78 -10.33
N VAL A 483 -17.87 8.74 -10.01
CA VAL A 483 -18.57 8.63 -8.72
C VAL A 483 -17.58 8.52 -7.56
N ASN A 484 -16.46 7.82 -7.70
CA ASN A 484 -15.42 7.76 -6.67
C ASN A 484 -14.84 9.16 -6.37
N ILE A 485 -14.53 9.94 -7.40
CA ILE A 485 -14.01 11.32 -7.24
C ILE A 485 -15.06 12.16 -6.52
N ALA A 486 -16.30 12.09 -6.95
CA ALA A 486 -17.41 12.84 -6.34
C ALA A 486 -17.65 12.44 -4.87
N CYS A 487 -17.58 11.15 -4.52
CA CYS A 487 -17.62 10.70 -3.12
C CYS A 487 -16.55 11.36 -2.25
N GLY A 488 -15.34 11.54 -2.78
CA GLY A 488 -14.28 12.26 -2.05
C GLY A 488 -14.64 13.74 -1.80
N ILE A 489 -15.24 14.41 -2.76
CA ILE A 489 -15.73 15.79 -2.56
C ILE A 489 -16.89 15.83 -1.55
N GLU A 490 -17.81 14.86 -1.59
CA GLU A 490 -18.90 14.80 -0.60
C GLU A 490 -18.38 14.50 0.82
N ILE A 491 -17.32 13.70 0.99
CA ILE A 491 -16.66 13.51 2.29
C ILE A 491 -16.06 14.85 2.78
N LEU A 492 -15.43 15.64 1.90
CA LEU A 492 -14.99 16.99 2.25
C LEU A 492 -16.18 17.88 2.63
N ASN A 493 -17.30 17.80 1.92
CA ASN A 493 -18.52 18.53 2.22
C ASN A 493 -19.09 18.20 3.61
N ILE A 494 -18.98 16.95 4.07
CA ILE A 494 -19.33 16.57 5.45
C ILE A 494 -18.45 17.32 6.47
N LEU A 495 -17.13 17.41 6.21
CA LEU A 495 -16.22 18.16 7.06
C LEU A 495 -16.56 19.67 7.07
N LEU A 496 -16.82 20.25 5.90
CA LEU A 496 -17.22 21.66 5.77
C LEU A 496 -18.53 21.95 6.52
N GLU A 497 -19.54 21.08 6.38
CA GLU A 497 -20.81 21.19 7.07
C GLU A 497 -20.68 21.10 8.60
N LYS A 498 -19.82 20.19 9.10
CA LYS A 498 -19.49 20.08 10.53
C LYS A 498 -18.96 21.40 11.11
N HIS A 499 -18.26 22.19 10.29
CA HIS A 499 -17.73 23.52 10.68
C HIS A 499 -18.63 24.69 10.28
N ASN A 500 -19.85 24.44 9.75
CA ASN A 500 -20.76 25.45 9.22
C ASN A 500 -20.10 26.30 8.11
N ILE A 501 -19.37 25.68 7.22
CA ILE A 501 -18.76 26.28 6.03
C ILE A 501 -19.57 25.83 4.81
N GLU A 502 -19.73 26.74 3.83
CA GLU A 502 -20.43 26.47 2.58
C GLU A 502 -19.79 25.25 1.85
N LYS A 503 -20.66 24.36 1.36
CA LYS A 503 -20.26 23.18 0.60
C LYS A 503 -19.59 23.54 -0.74
N VAL A 504 -18.80 22.63 -1.23
CA VAL A 504 -18.26 22.66 -2.59
C VAL A 504 -19.35 22.16 -3.54
N CYS A 505 -19.76 23.00 -4.47
CA CYS A 505 -20.79 22.71 -5.47
C CYS A 505 -20.19 22.60 -6.88
N ASP A 506 -20.99 22.23 -7.87
CA ASP A 506 -20.66 22.19 -9.32
C ASP A 506 -19.46 21.31 -9.71
N TYR A 507 -18.96 20.47 -8.81
CA TYR A 507 -17.81 19.60 -9.03
C TYR A 507 -18.07 18.55 -10.14
N GLU A 508 -19.30 18.11 -10.35
CA GLU A 508 -19.67 17.13 -11.38
C GLU A 508 -19.28 17.59 -12.79
N LYS A 509 -19.40 18.88 -13.06
CA LYS A 509 -19.00 19.51 -14.32
C LYS A 509 -17.49 19.36 -14.54
N TYR A 510 -16.68 19.71 -13.55
CA TYR A 510 -15.23 19.66 -13.66
C TYR A 510 -14.71 18.22 -13.77
N ILE A 511 -15.28 17.28 -12.99
CA ILE A 511 -14.98 15.86 -13.08
C ILE A 511 -15.33 15.33 -14.48
N SER A 512 -16.51 15.68 -15.00
CA SER A 512 -16.94 15.26 -16.35
C SER A 512 -16.03 15.84 -17.43
N ASN A 513 -15.62 17.08 -17.33
CA ASN A 513 -14.69 17.71 -18.26
C ASN A 513 -13.33 16.98 -18.27
N ASN A 514 -12.75 16.68 -17.09
CA ASN A 514 -11.50 15.94 -17.01
C ASN A 514 -11.62 14.57 -17.68
N ILE A 515 -12.67 13.83 -17.39
CA ILE A 515 -12.88 12.50 -17.97
C ILE A 515 -13.06 12.58 -19.50
N ASN A 516 -13.81 13.56 -19.98
CA ASN A 516 -14.01 13.76 -21.42
C ASN A 516 -12.72 14.14 -22.13
N SER A 517 -11.88 15.02 -21.53
CA SER A 517 -10.64 15.46 -22.14
C SER A 517 -9.54 14.38 -22.11
N GLU A 518 -9.43 13.61 -21.04
CA GLU A 518 -8.28 12.72 -20.81
C GLU A 518 -8.58 11.24 -21.15
N ILE A 519 -9.85 10.85 -21.20
CA ILE A 519 -10.25 9.45 -21.41
C ILE A 519 -11.05 9.26 -22.70
N LEU A 520 -11.82 10.28 -23.10
CA LEU A 520 -12.79 10.19 -24.20
C LEU A 520 -12.50 11.11 -25.38
N THR A 521 -11.30 11.69 -25.49
CA THR A 521 -10.94 12.63 -26.58
C THR A 521 -11.13 12.02 -27.96
N ASP A 522 -11.79 12.75 -28.85
CA ASP A 522 -12.10 12.31 -30.23
C ASP A 522 -10.85 12.06 -31.10
N ASP A 523 -9.72 12.74 -30.82
CA ASP A 523 -8.45 12.55 -31.51
C ASP A 523 -7.62 11.37 -30.97
N ASP A 524 -7.86 10.98 -29.72
CA ASP A 524 -7.28 9.79 -29.06
C ASP A 524 -8.35 8.74 -28.75
N ARG A 525 -9.25 8.49 -29.68
CA ARG A 525 -10.17 7.36 -29.61
C ARG A 525 -9.38 6.10 -29.29
N VAL A 526 -9.53 5.59 -28.07
CA VAL A 526 -8.82 4.39 -27.63
C VAL A 526 -9.22 3.23 -28.51
N TYR A 527 -8.40 2.98 -29.49
CA TYR A 527 -8.63 1.90 -30.44
C TYR A 527 -8.46 0.54 -29.80
N SER A 528 -9.37 -0.38 -30.06
CA SER A 528 -9.14 -1.78 -29.72
C SER A 528 -7.92 -2.30 -30.48
N THR A 529 -7.30 -3.38 -29.98
CA THR A 529 -6.16 -3.99 -30.71
C THR A 529 -6.51 -4.33 -32.15
N VAL A 530 -7.75 -4.71 -32.42
CA VAL A 530 -8.24 -4.93 -33.78
C VAL A 530 -8.23 -3.64 -34.61
N GLU A 531 -8.72 -2.53 -34.03
CA GLU A 531 -8.75 -1.24 -34.72
C GLU A 531 -7.32 -0.70 -34.95
N LEU A 532 -6.43 -0.87 -33.98
CA LEU A 532 -5.02 -0.51 -34.16
C LEU A 532 -4.37 -1.33 -35.28
N MET A 533 -4.60 -2.64 -35.32
CA MET A 533 -4.09 -3.49 -36.41
C MET A 533 -4.65 -3.06 -37.77
N LEU A 534 -5.95 -2.74 -37.85
CA LEU A 534 -6.56 -2.24 -39.09
C LEU A 534 -5.99 -0.88 -39.49
N LYS A 535 -5.73 0.05 -38.56
CA LYS A 535 -5.10 1.33 -38.85
C LYS A 535 -3.67 1.17 -39.33
N THR A 536 -2.86 0.35 -38.67
CA THR A 536 -1.51 0.03 -39.11
C THR A 536 -1.53 -0.53 -40.54
N PHE A 537 -2.48 -1.39 -40.86
CA PHE A 537 -2.62 -1.92 -42.19
C PHE A 537 -3.06 -0.86 -43.22
N ASP A 538 -3.91 0.08 -42.84
CA ASP A 538 -4.29 1.23 -43.66
C ASP A 538 -3.11 2.12 -43.99
N GLU A 539 -2.28 2.46 -42.97
CA GLU A 539 -1.02 3.21 -43.13
C GLU A 539 -0.02 2.47 -44.05
N MET A 540 0.12 1.17 -43.88
CA MET A 540 0.93 0.34 -44.79
C MET A 540 0.35 0.37 -46.22
N SER A 541 -0.96 0.47 -46.41
CA SER A 541 -1.66 0.50 -47.69
C SER A 541 -1.54 1.83 -48.42
N GLU A 542 -1.05 2.90 -47.73
CA GLU A 542 -0.63 4.16 -48.36
C GLU A 542 0.60 3.96 -49.23
N ILE A 543 1.54 3.13 -48.80
CA ILE A 543 2.85 2.93 -49.42
C ILE A 543 2.83 1.72 -50.36
N TYR A 544 2.09 0.66 -50.00
CA TYR A 544 2.10 -0.61 -50.71
C TYR A 544 0.70 -1.01 -51.22
N THR A 545 0.64 -1.58 -52.44
CA THR A 545 -0.59 -2.10 -53.02
C THR A 545 -0.73 -3.60 -52.78
N TYR A 546 -1.76 -4.02 -52.03
CA TYR A 546 -2.00 -5.42 -51.64
C TYR A 546 -3.01 -6.15 -52.54
N SER A 547 -3.04 -5.87 -53.85
CA SER A 547 -4.00 -6.42 -54.81
C SER A 547 -4.05 -7.96 -54.89
N SER A 548 -3.01 -8.65 -54.42
CA SER A 548 -2.93 -10.11 -54.39
C SER A 548 -3.81 -10.75 -53.29
N TYR A 549 -4.29 -9.98 -52.31
CA TYR A 549 -5.11 -10.45 -51.21
C TYR A 549 -6.11 -9.42 -50.64
N VAL A 550 -6.13 -8.20 -51.18
CA VAL A 550 -7.12 -7.16 -50.87
C VAL A 550 -7.90 -6.85 -52.17
N LYS A 551 -9.22 -6.80 -52.08
CA LYS A 551 -10.10 -6.40 -53.18
C LYS A 551 -11.22 -5.53 -52.60
N VAL A 552 -11.48 -4.40 -53.26
CA VAL A 552 -12.52 -3.44 -52.88
C VAL A 552 -13.60 -3.39 -53.95
N ASP A 553 -14.85 -3.44 -53.52
CA ASP A 553 -15.99 -3.13 -54.37
C ASP A 553 -16.83 -1.96 -53.80
N LYS A 554 -18.02 -1.70 -54.32
CA LYS A 554 -18.84 -0.54 -53.97
C LYS A 554 -19.16 -0.46 -52.47
N ASP A 555 -19.49 -1.59 -51.84
CA ASP A 555 -20.00 -1.66 -50.47
C ASP A 555 -19.16 -2.53 -49.52
N ASN A 556 -18.14 -3.22 -50.03
CA ASN A 556 -17.39 -4.21 -49.28
C ASN A 556 -15.89 -4.15 -49.58
N VAL A 557 -15.12 -4.61 -48.61
CA VAL A 557 -13.69 -4.87 -48.74
C VAL A 557 -13.44 -6.34 -48.41
N TYR A 558 -12.77 -7.03 -49.33
CA TYR A 558 -12.39 -8.44 -49.15
C TYR A 558 -10.92 -8.52 -48.82
N ILE A 559 -10.60 -9.08 -47.66
CA ILE A 559 -9.20 -9.18 -47.19
C ILE A 559 -8.92 -10.63 -46.79
N ARG A 560 -7.80 -11.16 -47.22
CA ARG A 560 -7.28 -12.38 -46.63
C ARG A 560 -6.56 -12.01 -45.31
N THR A 561 -7.29 -12.09 -44.22
CA THR A 561 -6.88 -11.64 -42.88
C THR A 561 -5.60 -12.33 -42.42
N SER A 562 -5.30 -13.55 -42.87
CA SER A 562 -4.05 -14.24 -42.58
C SER A 562 -2.82 -13.49 -43.12
N GLU A 563 -2.84 -13.09 -44.38
CA GLU A 563 -1.77 -12.37 -45.04
C GLU A 563 -1.63 -10.95 -44.45
N MET A 564 -2.76 -10.29 -44.25
CA MET A 564 -2.78 -8.98 -43.59
C MET A 564 -2.06 -9.02 -42.24
N ILE A 565 -2.36 -10.01 -41.41
CA ILE A 565 -1.72 -10.14 -40.08
C ILE A 565 -0.25 -10.48 -40.20
N GLU A 566 0.16 -11.34 -41.14
CA GLU A 566 1.58 -11.64 -41.40
C GLU A 566 2.35 -10.41 -41.82
N ASP A 567 1.80 -9.58 -42.71
CA ASP A 567 2.42 -8.32 -43.16
C ASP A 567 2.50 -7.30 -42.02
N ILE A 568 1.47 -7.18 -41.15
CA ILE A 568 1.52 -6.34 -39.96
C ILE A 568 2.63 -6.82 -39.01
N PHE A 569 2.75 -8.12 -38.75
CA PHE A 569 3.83 -8.67 -37.91
C PHE A 569 5.23 -8.36 -38.45
N LYS A 570 5.38 -8.48 -39.78
CA LYS A 570 6.63 -8.17 -40.47
C LYS A 570 6.96 -6.67 -40.34
N HIS A 571 6.00 -5.80 -40.62
CA HIS A 571 6.13 -4.35 -40.52
C HIS A 571 6.52 -3.91 -39.11
N ILE A 572 5.88 -4.41 -38.07
CA ILE A 572 6.20 -4.11 -36.66
C ILE A 572 7.63 -4.53 -36.32
N LYS A 573 8.06 -5.70 -36.82
CA LYS A 573 9.41 -6.21 -36.60
C LYS A 573 10.49 -5.36 -37.28
N GLU A 574 10.19 -4.87 -38.48
CA GLU A 574 11.11 -4.06 -39.28
C GLU A 574 11.15 -2.60 -38.85
N SER A 575 10.01 -2.01 -38.50
CA SER A 575 9.88 -0.62 -38.07
C SER A 575 10.27 -0.35 -36.61
N GLY A 576 10.42 -1.41 -35.80
CA GLY A 576 10.64 -1.26 -34.37
C GLY A 576 9.45 -0.68 -33.59
N ALA A 577 8.28 -0.58 -34.23
CA ALA A 577 7.06 -0.05 -33.61
C ALA A 577 6.65 -0.92 -32.42
N SER A 578 6.96 -0.45 -31.21
CA SER A 578 6.77 -1.23 -29.98
C SER A 578 5.38 -1.12 -29.36
N GLU A 579 4.55 -0.22 -29.88
CA GLU A 579 3.26 0.13 -29.27
C GLU A 579 2.13 -0.86 -29.59
N LEU A 580 2.20 -1.58 -30.71
CA LEU A 580 1.21 -2.55 -31.10
C LEU A 580 1.66 -3.97 -30.75
N VAL A 581 0.92 -4.65 -29.87
CA VAL A 581 1.04 -6.09 -29.64
C VAL A 581 -0.03 -6.81 -30.43
N PRO A 582 0.30 -7.40 -31.62
CA PRO A 582 -0.70 -8.00 -32.47
C PRO A 582 -1.29 -9.27 -31.83
N ILE A 583 -2.59 -9.46 -31.99
CA ILE A 583 -3.29 -10.67 -31.57
C ILE A 583 -3.28 -11.74 -32.66
N LYS A 584 -3.45 -13.00 -32.25
CA LYS A 584 -3.47 -14.15 -33.19
C LYS A 584 -4.68 -14.08 -34.14
N LEU A 585 -4.51 -14.65 -35.31
CA LEU A 585 -5.50 -14.65 -36.37
C LEU A 585 -6.95 -15.01 -35.93
N ASN A 586 -7.10 -16.07 -35.13
CA ASN A 586 -8.43 -16.50 -34.69
C ASN A 586 -9.07 -15.51 -33.72
N ASP A 587 -8.29 -14.91 -32.85
CA ASP A 587 -8.76 -13.92 -31.88
C ASP A 587 -9.10 -12.60 -32.60
N PHE A 588 -8.28 -12.20 -33.56
CA PHE A 588 -8.56 -11.04 -34.41
C PHE A 588 -9.89 -11.21 -35.15
N LYS A 589 -10.08 -12.32 -35.90
CA LYS A 589 -11.32 -12.57 -36.62
C LYS A 589 -12.55 -12.55 -35.71
N LYS A 590 -12.47 -13.20 -34.55
CA LYS A 590 -13.56 -13.25 -33.59
C LYS A 590 -13.91 -11.85 -33.03
N GLN A 591 -12.89 -11.04 -32.71
CA GLN A 591 -13.10 -9.69 -32.19
C GLN A 591 -13.58 -8.74 -33.30
N ALA A 592 -12.98 -8.79 -34.49
CA ALA A 592 -13.38 -7.98 -35.64
C ALA A 592 -14.84 -8.26 -36.09
N PHE A 593 -15.26 -9.52 -36.03
CA PHE A 593 -16.64 -9.90 -36.28
C PHE A 593 -17.61 -9.37 -35.23
N LYS A 594 -17.27 -9.51 -33.94
CA LYS A 594 -18.08 -8.95 -32.85
C LYS A 594 -18.18 -7.43 -32.89
N ALA A 595 -17.12 -6.73 -33.33
CA ALA A 595 -17.08 -5.29 -33.48
C ALA A 595 -17.78 -4.80 -34.78
N GLY A 596 -18.23 -5.70 -35.64
CA GLY A 596 -18.93 -5.38 -36.88
C GLY A 596 -18.03 -4.98 -38.04
N TYR A 597 -16.72 -5.11 -37.93
CA TYR A 597 -15.79 -4.87 -39.06
C TYR A 597 -15.83 -5.99 -40.07
N ILE A 598 -15.99 -7.24 -39.64
CA ILE A 598 -16.23 -8.40 -40.49
C ILE A 598 -17.72 -8.71 -40.49
N LYS A 599 -18.35 -8.83 -41.70
CA LYS A 599 -19.79 -9.06 -41.85
C LYS A 599 -20.21 -10.51 -41.64
N ASP A 600 -19.34 -11.48 -41.98
CA ASP A 600 -19.62 -12.90 -41.86
C ASP A 600 -18.45 -13.63 -41.19
N SER A 601 -18.77 -14.54 -40.29
CA SER A 601 -17.77 -15.38 -39.62
C SER A 601 -17.10 -16.38 -40.57
N LYS A 602 -17.68 -16.64 -41.74
CA LYS A 602 -17.15 -17.56 -42.74
C LYS A 602 -16.47 -16.83 -43.89
N SER A 603 -15.24 -17.25 -44.21
CA SER A 603 -14.55 -16.76 -45.39
C SER A 603 -15.24 -17.23 -46.68
N ILE A 604 -15.29 -16.36 -47.66
CA ILE A 604 -15.91 -16.62 -48.97
C ILE A 604 -14.85 -16.70 -50.10
N PRO A 605 -15.13 -17.43 -51.21
CA PRO A 605 -14.22 -17.47 -52.35
C PRO A 605 -14.23 -16.11 -53.07
N VAL A 606 -13.08 -15.48 -53.26
CA VAL A 606 -12.90 -14.21 -53.96
C VAL A 606 -11.78 -14.35 -54.99
N ARG A 607 -11.99 -13.78 -56.18
CA ARG A 607 -10.98 -13.77 -57.24
C ARG A 607 -10.04 -12.56 -57.08
N PHE A 608 -8.74 -12.86 -56.86
CA PHE A 608 -7.65 -11.88 -56.83
C PHE A 608 -6.76 -12.13 -58.06
N GLY A 609 -6.80 -11.21 -59.02
CA GLY A 609 -6.18 -11.45 -60.31
C GLY A 609 -6.63 -12.76 -60.97
N ASP A 610 -5.69 -13.65 -61.26
CA ASP A 610 -5.98 -14.93 -61.91
C ASP A 610 -6.31 -16.10 -60.96
N ARG A 611 -6.26 -15.87 -59.65
CA ARG A 611 -6.46 -16.92 -58.63
C ARG A 611 -7.67 -16.65 -57.75
N THR A 612 -8.49 -17.67 -57.51
CA THR A 612 -9.56 -17.61 -56.52
C THR A 612 -9.03 -18.09 -55.17
N LYS A 613 -9.18 -17.27 -54.12
CA LYS A 613 -8.77 -17.59 -52.77
C LYS A 613 -9.88 -17.25 -51.78
N ARG A 614 -9.87 -17.85 -50.59
CA ARG A 614 -10.86 -17.51 -49.54
C ARG A 614 -10.43 -16.23 -48.81
N ALA A 615 -11.37 -15.30 -48.61
CA ALA A 615 -11.14 -14.04 -47.91
C ALA A 615 -12.32 -13.73 -46.98
N GLU A 616 -12.08 -12.91 -46.00
CA GLU A 616 -13.10 -12.37 -45.11
C GLU A 616 -13.76 -11.13 -45.73
N LEU A 617 -15.06 -10.99 -45.46
CA LEU A 617 -15.88 -9.89 -45.96
C LEU A 617 -15.95 -8.79 -44.91
N TYR A 618 -15.29 -7.65 -45.17
CA TYR A 618 -15.30 -6.49 -44.30
C TYR A 618 -16.34 -5.45 -44.71
N ASP A 619 -16.94 -4.77 -43.72
CA ASP A 619 -17.88 -3.69 -43.94
C ASP A 619 -17.15 -2.38 -44.26
N LYS A 620 -17.22 -1.98 -45.53
CA LYS A 620 -16.57 -0.75 -46.02
C LYS A 620 -17.02 0.50 -45.25
N LYS A 621 -18.32 0.58 -44.86
CA LYS A 621 -18.83 1.73 -44.08
C LYS A 621 -18.25 1.79 -42.68
N MET A 622 -18.07 0.62 -42.03
CA MET A 622 -17.46 0.57 -40.71
C MET A 622 -15.95 0.91 -40.77
N LEU A 623 -15.24 0.44 -41.82
CA LEU A 623 -13.83 0.79 -42.01
C LEU A 623 -13.67 2.31 -42.27
N LEU A 624 -14.53 2.90 -43.11
CA LEU A 624 -14.50 4.36 -43.33
C LEU A 624 -14.85 5.19 -42.10
N LYS A 625 -15.75 4.72 -41.23
CA LYS A 625 -16.03 5.36 -39.94
C LYS A 625 -14.80 5.33 -39.01
N LEU A 626 -13.95 4.33 -39.17
CA LEU A 626 -12.67 4.24 -38.41
C LEU A 626 -11.59 5.12 -39.03
N GLY A 627 -11.86 5.78 -40.17
CA GLY A 627 -10.90 6.62 -40.88
C GLY A 627 -9.98 5.88 -41.85
N LEU A 628 -10.27 4.62 -42.16
CA LEU A 628 -9.43 3.79 -43.04
C LEU A 628 -9.76 4.08 -44.52
N THR A 629 -8.98 4.94 -45.13
CA THR A 629 -9.24 5.44 -46.49
C THR A 629 -8.42 4.70 -47.55
N TYR A 630 -7.18 4.34 -47.23
CA TYR A 630 -6.29 3.65 -48.17
C TYR A 630 -6.72 2.22 -48.47
N ILE A 631 -7.11 1.43 -47.46
CA ILE A 631 -7.68 0.08 -47.66
C ILE A 631 -8.96 0.14 -48.48
N CYS A 632 -9.76 1.21 -48.31
CA CYS A 632 -11.04 1.38 -48.96
C CYS A 632 -10.95 1.96 -50.37
N ASN A 633 -9.76 2.33 -50.85
CA ASN A 633 -9.52 3.01 -52.15
C ASN A 633 -10.43 4.23 -52.36
N VAL A 634 -10.55 5.09 -51.34
CA VAL A 634 -11.37 6.31 -51.42
C VAL A 634 -10.45 7.51 -51.36
N ASP A 635 -10.52 8.38 -52.36
CA ASP A 635 -9.77 9.63 -52.40
C ASP A 635 -10.28 10.60 -51.33
N ILE A 636 -9.42 11.08 -50.44
CA ILE A 636 -9.73 11.96 -49.29
C ILE A 636 -10.54 13.20 -49.73
N ASN A 637 -10.28 13.72 -50.95
CA ASN A 637 -11.03 14.81 -51.53
C ASN A 637 -12.51 14.54 -51.80
N THR A 638 -12.91 13.30 -51.84
CA THR A 638 -14.33 12.87 -52.10
C THR A 638 -15.15 12.86 -50.81
N ILE A 639 -14.54 12.62 -49.66
CA ILE A 639 -15.22 12.58 -48.36
C ILE A 639 -15.56 14.00 -47.87
N GLN A 640 -14.70 14.96 -48.12
CA GLN A 640 -14.98 16.38 -47.73
C GLN A 640 -16.14 17.00 -48.53
N LYS A 641 -16.43 16.52 -49.74
CA LYS A 641 -17.57 16.99 -50.52
C LYS A 641 -18.94 16.43 -50.08
N SER A 642 -18.97 15.32 -49.36
CA SER A 642 -20.23 14.71 -48.89
C SER A 642 -20.70 15.22 -47.54
N ASN A 643 -19.85 15.94 -46.77
CA ASN A 643 -20.15 16.54 -45.47
C ASN A 643 -20.38 18.06 -45.51
N THR A 644 -20.37 18.70 -46.69
CA THR A 644 -20.63 20.14 -46.82
C THR A 644 -22.14 20.41 -46.98
N GLY A 645 -22.88 20.21 -45.91
CA GLY A 645 -24.14 20.88 -45.63
C GLY A 645 -23.89 21.98 -44.60
N LYS A 646 -23.56 23.21 -45.06
CA LYS A 646 -23.29 24.48 -44.35
C LYS A 646 -21.84 24.75 -43.93
N VAL A 647 -21.12 25.36 -44.87
CA VAL A 647 -19.90 26.12 -44.56
C VAL A 647 -20.30 27.51 -44.12
N ILE A 648 -19.94 27.89 -42.88
CA ILE A 648 -19.84 29.30 -42.47
C ILE A 648 -18.40 29.71 -42.77
N GLN A 649 -18.24 30.56 -43.81
CA GLN A 649 -16.95 31.23 -44.11
C GLN A 649 -16.56 32.16 -42.96
N GLY A 650 -15.52 31.82 -42.24
CA GLY A 650 -14.76 32.73 -41.38
C GLY A 650 -13.45 33.08 -42.05
N ASN A 651 -13.29 34.33 -42.51
CA ASN A 651 -12.04 34.89 -42.98
C ASN A 651 -11.04 34.92 -41.82
N PHE A 652 -9.93 34.23 -41.96
CA PHE A 652 -8.68 34.52 -41.22
C PHE A 652 -7.70 35.21 -42.13
N ASN A 653 -7.55 36.50 -41.95
CA ASN A 653 -6.39 37.27 -42.41
C ASN A 653 -5.34 37.30 -41.31
N CYS A 654 -4.10 36.93 -41.68
CA CYS A 654 -2.77 37.13 -41.12
C CYS A 654 -2.55 36.89 -39.62
#